data_d512f6efa0fe03d5f1b965cc707ec787
#
_entry.id   d512f6efa0fe03d5f1b965cc707ec787
#
_cell.length_a   1.000
_cell.length_b   1.000
_cell.length_c   1.000
_cell.angle_alpha   90.00
_cell.angle_beta   90.00
_cell.angle_gamma   90.00
#
_symmetry.space_group_name_H-M   'P 1'
#
loop_
_entity.id
_entity.type
_entity.pdbx_description
1 polymer ?
#
loop_
_entity_poly.entity_id
_entity_poly.type
_entity_poly.pdbx_seq_one_letter_code
_entity_poly.pdbx_strand_id
1 'polypeptide(L)'
;MADGNIVQIAPLMREPGMVEIKMPPKLAPSTNGAMICGVDVGSTTVKYVLASPSGEVISQAYERHNTKQGEKVLQFLARLEAQHDFTPSRDRIFLTGSGAGLIAPIVGAKVVQEVVAVAASVERLHPNVRFVSEIGGEDMKTIFFNGNGTTKSKQVLMQSACSGGTGTFIEKTARKLQIAPEALSEMRYTGHTLHKISSKCGIFAEADANTLLKAGVTVDEIIASLFEAVVYQNLATLTRGNTPSPEVLLLGGPNLFFKGLQEAWRLHLKHIWEERKIQMPNGKDPEEYIVVPKDALYYAALGCIEVALGEQHTVGIYLGTKKLQWWIEEGQYEDKKKQGRGGLSDNADSLKTFIDVYSKMDATSAANIEAKAALSPTVTVEKRKLDRVVVGCDFGSTTAKAVCLGPDKELLFSCYALSKGNPIEDAKILFRQLKEAIGDGEILGLGITGYGKDLLKGILGADCGVVETIAHASAGLHYFPDADCICDVGGVDVKIMILKNGTVSDFRLNSQCSSGNGAFLQGVAERFGIPLSEMADKAFLAQAMPQLSMGCGVFLQSDIVNQQRKGWQAEEILAALCSILPLNVWIYAGGMNNLSQVGKKYILQGGTHKNLAVVKTQVDFIRSKVPDADVVVHPYSGEAGAIGAALVSLDWWEKGGRSAFRGFDVIEKLTYNTTTAKETICNWCPVNCQRSFIDVALPGGQGREWSKVPISLGWERVIVNNSCPKGLVEDLNEMKVIKAGIEKNKHAFPNIADMVRQEGFRRVTASA
;
A
#
# COMPACT_ATOMS: atom_id res chain seq x y z
N MET A 1 -30.88 4.70 -2.55
CA MET A 1 -30.66 5.37 -3.83
C MET A 1 -29.56 6.38 -3.60
N ALA A 2 -28.33 5.99 -3.82
CA ALA A 2 -27.18 6.85 -3.70
C ALA A 2 -26.51 6.88 -5.06
N ASP A 3 -26.43 8.08 -5.62
CA ASP A 3 -25.91 8.37 -6.95
C ASP A 3 -24.46 7.90 -7.09
N GLY A 4 -24.25 6.99 -8.02
CA GLY A 4 -22.91 6.62 -8.45
C GLY A 4 -22.22 7.81 -9.08
N ASN A 5 -21.23 8.36 -8.41
CA ASN A 5 -20.32 9.35 -8.99
C ASN A 5 -19.59 8.75 -10.19
N ILE A 6 -20.14 8.99 -11.37
CA ILE A 6 -19.41 8.85 -12.63
C ILE A 6 -18.38 9.97 -12.62
N VAL A 7 -17.14 9.65 -12.30
CA VAL A 7 -16.04 10.57 -12.57
C VAL A 7 -15.86 10.61 -14.09
N GLN A 8 -16.59 11.50 -14.76
CA GLN A 8 -16.22 11.96 -16.08
C GLN A 8 -14.92 12.74 -15.93
N ILE A 9 -13.80 12.10 -16.30
CA ILE A 9 -12.54 12.81 -16.47
C ILE A 9 -12.77 13.79 -17.62
N ALA A 10 -12.77 15.09 -17.27
CA ALA A 10 -12.88 16.15 -18.26
C ALA A 10 -11.80 15.97 -19.36
N PRO A 11 -12.09 16.27 -20.63
CA PRO A 11 -11.11 16.15 -21.69
C PRO A 11 -9.92 17.05 -21.38
N LEU A 12 -8.76 16.44 -21.22
CA LEU A 12 -7.49 17.14 -21.02
C LEU A 12 -7.27 18.16 -22.13
N MET A 13 -7.04 19.40 -21.75
CA MET A 13 -6.70 20.47 -22.69
C MET A 13 -5.47 20.11 -23.51
N ARG A 14 -5.43 20.53 -24.76
CA ARG A 14 -4.33 20.31 -25.71
C ARG A 14 -3.04 20.90 -25.16
N GLU A 15 -2.06 20.02 -24.88
CA GLU A 15 -0.68 20.42 -24.61
C GLU A 15 0.24 20.06 -25.79
N PRO A 16 1.35 20.81 -25.98
CA PRO A 16 2.30 20.53 -27.05
C PRO A 16 2.98 19.17 -26.80
N GLY A 17 2.84 18.26 -27.78
CA GLY A 17 3.44 16.91 -27.75
C GLY A 17 2.43 15.77 -27.92
N MET A 18 1.11 16.01 -27.89
CA MET A 18 0.13 15.00 -28.26
C MET A 18 -0.07 15.02 -29.77
N VAL A 19 0.30 13.94 -30.43
CA VAL A 19 0.10 13.76 -31.88
C VAL A 19 -1.33 13.30 -32.14
N GLU A 20 -2.07 14.04 -32.96
CA GLU A 20 -3.37 13.62 -33.46
C GLU A 20 -3.19 12.54 -34.53
N ILE A 21 -3.66 11.32 -34.25
CA ILE A 21 -3.53 10.19 -35.17
C ILE A 21 -4.55 10.36 -36.26
N LYS A 22 -4.10 10.58 -37.52
CA LYS A 22 -4.93 10.35 -38.69
C LYS A 22 -4.94 8.88 -39.01
N MET A 23 -6.11 8.26 -38.96
CA MET A 23 -6.29 6.85 -39.34
C MET A 23 -5.71 6.60 -40.75
N PRO A 24 -4.88 5.57 -40.95
CA PRO A 24 -4.42 5.20 -42.28
C PRO A 24 -5.57 4.72 -43.18
N PRO A 25 -5.42 4.74 -44.49
CA PRO A 25 -6.48 4.37 -45.43
C PRO A 25 -6.94 2.92 -45.24
N LYS A 26 -8.22 2.73 -45.47
CA LYS A 26 -9.04 1.54 -45.19
C LYS A 26 -8.50 0.26 -45.82
N LEU A 27 -8.53 -0.82 -45.03
CA LEU A 27 -8.59 -2.18 -45.57
C LEU A 27 -9.94 -2.40 -46.31
N ALA A 28 -9.96 -3.34 -47.27
CA ALA A 28 -11.18 -3.64 -48.00
C ALA A 28 -12.36 -3.95 -47.06
N PRO A 29 -13.56 -3.41 -47.29
CA PRO A 29 -14.68 -3.61 -46.39
C PRO A 29 -15.05 -5.09 -46.25
N SER A 30 -15.44 -5.50 -45.04
CA SER A 30 -16.04 -6.81 -44.78
C SER A 30 -17.33 -6.93 -45.61
N THR A 31 -17.49 -7.99 -46.37
CA THR A 31 -18.61 -8.18 -47.31
C THR A 31 -19.97 -8.41 -46.63
N ASN A 32 -20.01 -8.60 -45.29
CA ASN A 32 -21.22 -9.01 -44.57
C ASN A 32 -21.95 -7.91 -43.79
N GLY A 33 -21.46 -6.68 -43.77
CA GLY A 33 -22.11 -5.59 -43.02
C GLY A 33 -22.06 -5.72 -41.48
N ALA A 34 -21.42 -6.73 -40.93
CA ALA A 34 -21.35 -7.02 -39.52
C ALA A 34 -20.40 -6.06 -38.77
N MET A 35 -20.87 -5.37 -37.74
CA MET A 35 -20.04 -4.57 -36.85
C MET A 35 -19.09 -5.49 -36.05
N ILE A 36 -17.97 -4.92 -35.62
CA ILE A 36 -16.95 -5.63 -34.83
C ILE A 36 -16.75 -4.89 -33.51
N CYS A 37 -16.89 -5.62 -32.41
CA CYS A 37 -16.59 -5.10 -31.07
C CYS A 37 -15.31 -5.74 -30.54
N GLY A 38 -14.31 -4.93 -30.22
CA GLY A 38 -13.13 -5.31 -29.47
C GLY A 38 -13.28 -4.90 -28.01
N VAL A 39 -13.11 -5.81 -27.08
CA VAL A 39 -13.22 -5.54 -25.64
C VAL A 39 -11.93 -5.95 -24.93
N ASP A 40 -11.35 -5.03 -24.18
CA ASP A 40 -10.25 -5.30 -23.26
C ASP A 40 -10.78 -5.39 -21.83
N VAL A 41 -10.79 -6.61 -21.28
CA VAL A 41 -11.20 -6.91 -19.91
C VAL A 41 -9.96 -6.97 -19.04
N GLY A 42 -9.47 -5.80 -18.64
CA GLY A 42 -8.26 -5.66 -17.82
C GLY A 42 -8.49 -6.01 -16.34
N SER A 43 -7.44 -5.90 -15.54
CA SER A 43 -7.46 -6.19 -14.10
C SER A 43 -8.20 -5.13 -13.27
N THR A 44 -8.25 -3.87 -13.75
CA THR A 44 -8.86 -2.74 -13.04
C THR A 44 -9.98 -2.08 -13.83
N THR A 45 -9.95 -2.19 -15.15
CA THR A 45 -10.84 -1.49 -16.07
C THR A 45 -11.30 -2.38 -17.21
N VAL A 46 -12.48 -2.09 -17.75
CA VAL A 46 -12.95 -2.64 -19.02
C VAL A 46 -13.01 -1.52 -20.04
N LYS A 47 -12.60 -1.82 -21.27
CA LYS A 47 -12.68 -0.89 -22.40
C LYS A 47 -13.30 -1.61 -23.57
N TYR A 48 -14.05 -0.88 -24.38
CA TYR A 48 -14.47 -1.41 -25.67
C TYR A 48 -14.18 -0.42 -26.80
N VAL A 49 -14.04 -0.96 -27.99
CA VAL A 49 -14.08 -0.24 -29.26
C VAL A 49 -15.07 -0.95 -30.17
N LEU A 50 -16.09 -0.23 -30.61
CA LEU A 50 -17.00 -0.69 -31.65
C LEU A 50 -16.58 -0.10 -32.99
N ALA A 51 -16.43 -0.96 -33.99
CA ALA A 51 -16.03 -0.56 -35.33
C ALA A 51 -17.03 -1.03 -36.39
N SER A 52 -17.08 -0.28 -37.49
CA SER A 52 -17.77 -0.68 -38.69
C SER A 52 -17.16 -1.95 -39.32
N PRO A 53 -17.84 -2.57 -40.31
CA PRO A 53 -17.26 -3.69 -41.05
C PRO A 53 -15.91 -3.39 -41.73
N SER A 54 -15.63 -2.10 -41.98
CA SER A 54 -14.34 -1.63 -42.54
C SER A 54 -13.28 -1.30 -41.50
N GLY A 55 -13.57 -1.48 -40.18
CA GLY A 55 -12.66 -1.16 -39.11
C GLY A 55 -12.64 0.31 -38.68
N GLU A 56 -13.60 1.12 -39.13
CA GLU A 56 -13.73 2.52 -38.68
C GLU A 56 -14.41 2.59 -37.33
N VAL A 57 -13.78 3.28 -36.35
CA VAL A 57 -14.30 3.38 -35.00
C VAL A 57 -15.61 4.18 -34.97
N ILE A 58 -16.64 3.55 -34.42
CA ILE A 58 -17.98 4.14 -34.24
C ILE A 58 -18.17 4.66 -32.83
N SER A 59 -17.74 3.88 -31.83
CA SER A 59 -17.90 4.17 -30.40
C SER A 59 -16.80 3.52 -29.59
N GLN A 60 -16.45 4.15 -28.46
CA GLN A 60 -15.49 3.57 -27.51
C GLN A 60 -15.82 4.03 -26.09
N ALA A 61 -15.50 3.21 -25.09
CA ALA A 61 -15.63 3.57 -23.69
C ALA A 61 -14.57 2.89 -22.82
N TYR A 62 -14.30 3.54 -21.69
CA TYR A 62 -13.36 3.11 -20.68
C TYR A 62 -13.98 3.32 -19.30
N GLU A 63 -14.15 2.26 -18.51
CA GLU A 63 -14.72 2.34 -17.17
C GLU A 63 -14.04 1.38 -16.19
N ARG A 64 -13.98 1.76 -14.91
CA ARG A 64 -13.53 0.88 -13.83
C ARG A 64 -14.62 -0.16 -13.55
N HIS A 65 -14.21 -1.41 -13.27
CA HIS A 65 -15.17 -2.50 -12.97
C HIS A 65 -15.27 -2.83 -11.47
N ASN A 66 -14.38 -2.34 -10.63
CA ASN A 66 -14.40 -2.57 -9.18
C ASN A 66 -14.61 -4.05 -8.82
N THR A 67 -13.83 -4.95 -9.41
CA THR A 67 -13.91 -6.42 -9.37
C THR A 67 -15.09 -7.07 -10.08
N LYS A 68 -16.08 -6.31 -10.55
CA LYS A 68 -17.28 -6.78 -11.25
C LYS A 68 -17.09 -6.77 -12.77
N GLN A 69 -16.14 -7.56 -13.25
CA GLN A 69 -15.79 -7.60 -14.68
C GLN A 69 -16.97 -8.03 -15.56
N GLY A 70 -17.66 -9.12 -15.17
CA GLY A 70 -18.81 -9.64 -15.92
C GLY A 70 -19.93 -8.65 -16.04
N GLU A 71 -20.30 -8.00 -14.92
CA GLU A 71 -21.36 -6.99 -14.87
C GLU A 71 -20.99 -5.77 -15.72
N LYS A 72 -19.73 -5.35 -15.74
CA LYS A 72 -19.28 -4.23 -16.56
C LYS A 72 -19.32 -4.56 -18.04
N VAL A 73 -18.89 -5.76 -18.43
CA VAL A 73 -19.03 -6.23 -19.81
C VAL A 73 -20.50 -6.33 -20.21
N LEU A 74 -21.36 -6.86 -19.34
CA LEU A 74 -22.81 -6.91 -19.58
C LEU A 74 -23.40 -5.52 -19.82
N GLN A 75 -23.04 -4.53 -18.99
CA GLN A 75 -23.47 -3.14 -19.14
C GLN A 75 -23.04 -2.55 -20.50
N PHE A 76 -21.80 -2.81 -20.91
CA PHE A 76 -21.29 -2.35 -22.20
C PHE A 76 -22.02 -2.99 -23.36
N LEU A 77 -22.19 -4.31 -23.36
CA LEU A 77 -22.88 -5.02 -24.41
C LEU A 77 -24.36 -4.61 -24.51
N ALA A 78 -25.06 -4.47 -23.37
CA ALA A 78 -26.43 -3.97 -23.35
C ALA A 78 -26.54 -2.53 -23.90
N ARG A 79 -25.56 -1.66 -23.61
CA ARG A 79 -25.47 -0.32 -24.20
C ARG A 79 -25.29 -0.38 -25.71
N LEU A 80 -24.41 -1.27 -26.20
CA LEU A 80 -24.17 -1.43 -27.64
C LEU A 80 -25.41 -1.99 -28.37
N GLU A 81 -26.11 -2.97 -27.77
CA GLU A 81 -27.38 -3.47 -28.33
C GLU A 81 -28.43 -2.36 -28.42
N ALA A 82 -28.55 -1.51 -27.39
CA ALA A 82 -29.57 -0.44 -27.36
C ALA A 82 -29.26 0.78 -28.21
N GLN A 83 -27.99 1.20 -28.30
CA GLN A 83 -27.58 2.46 -28.89
C GLN A 83 -27.03 2.35 -30.31
N HIS A 84 -26.48 1.19 -30.67
CA HIS A 84 -25.73 0.97 -31.90
C HIS A 84 -26.27 -0.19 -32.74
N ASP A 85 -27.45 -0.75 -32.40
CA ASP A 85 -28.01 -1.92 -33.07
C ASP A 85 -27.03 -3.09 -33.19
N PHE A 86 -26.19 -3.30 -32.13
CA PHE A 86 -25.26 -4.41 -32.06
C PHE A 86 -26.05 -5.70 -31.83
N THR A 87 -26.11 -6.58 -32.84
CA THR A 87 -27.10 -7.65 -32.91
C THR A 87 -26.51 -9.03 -32.83
N PRO A 88 -27.03 -9.94 -31.95
CA PRO A 88 -26.62 -11.34 -31.90
C PRO A 88 -26.74 -12.02 -33.27
N SER A 89 -25.85 -12.99 -33.52
CA SER A 89 -25.74 -13.78 -34.75
C SER A 89 -25.37 -13.01 -36.03
N ARG A 90 -25.39 -11.67 -36.01
CA ARG A 90 -24.93 -10.80 -37.09
C ARG A 90 -23.52 -10.27 -36.82
N ASP A 91 -23.33 -9.67 -35.66
CA ASP A 91 -22.14 -8.92 -35.31
C ASP A 91 -21.09 -9.79 -34.63
N ARG A 92 -19.86 -9.28 -34.58
CA ARG A 92 -18.70 -10.05 -34.11
C ARG A 92 -18.08 -9.40 -32.90
N ILE A 93 -17.60 -10.24 -31.96
CA ILE A 93 -16.98 -9.79 -30.72
C ILE A 93 -15.65 -10.50 -30.47
N PHE A 94 -14.63 -9.74 -30.08
CA PHE A 94 -13.29 -10.22 -29.77
C PHE A 94 -12.88 -9.67 -28.41
N LEU A 95 -12.44 -10.53 -27.52
CA LEU A 95 -12.04 -10.16 -26.18
C LEU A 95 -10.55 -10.35 -25.96
N THR A 96 -9.97 -9.41 -25.24
CA THR A 96 -8.59 -9.51 -24.74
C THR A 96 -8.53 -9.09 -23.28
N GLY A 97 -7.34 -9.14 -22.69
CA GLY A 97 -7.14 -8.80 -21.28
C GLY A 97 -7.34 -9.98 -20.34
N SER A 98 -7.01 -9.76 -19.07
CA SER A 98 -6.93 -10.81 -18.05
C SER A 98 -8.26 -11.51 -17.73
N GLY A 99 -9.41 -10.81 -17.90
CA GLY A 99 -10.76 -11.35 -17.66
C GLY A 99 -11.42 -11.99 -18.88
N ALA A 100 -10.81 -11.90 -20.06
CA ALA A 100 -11.42 -12.34 -21.31
C ALA A 100 -11.77 -13.84 -21.33
N GLY A 101 -10.91 -14.68 -20.77
CA GLY A 101 -11.06 -16.14 -20.84
C GLY A 101 -12.35 -16.69 -20.22
N LEU A 102 -12.88 -16.04 -19.18
CA LEU A 102 -14.15 -16.42 -18.53
C LEU A 102 -15.37 -15.99 -19.33
N ILE A 103 -15.32 -14.78 -19.89
CA ILE A 103 -16.49 -14.13 -20.49
C ILE A 103 -16.65 -14.53 -21.96
N ALA A 104 -15.55 -14.70 -22.68
CA ALA A 104 -15.56 -14.96 -24.11
C ALA A 104 -16.44 -16.13 -24.55
N PRO A 105 -16.38 -17.35 -23.94
CA PRO A 105 -17.24 -18.47 -24.34
C PRO A 105 -18.73 -18.21 -24.11
N ILE A 106 -19.05 -17.34 -23.16
CA ILE A 106 -20.43 -17.02 -22.78
C ILE A 106 -21.10 -16.13 -23.82
N VAL A 107 -20.33 -15.16 -24.35
CA VAL A 107 -20.83 -14.18 -25.33
C VAL A 107 -20.49 -14.51 -26.77
N GLY A 108 -19.80 -15.65 -27.00
CA GLY A 108 -19.40 -16.10 -28.35
C GLY A 108 -18.13 -15.40 -28.88
N ALA A 109 -17.39 -14.73 -28.02
CA ALA A 109 -16.21 -14.00 -28.43
C ALA A 109 -15.03 -14.91 -28.73
N LYS A 110 -14.16 -14.48 -29.64
CA LYS A 110 -12.80 -15.02 -29.77
C LYS A 110 -11.88 -14.31 -28.79
N VAL A 111 -11.09 -15.07 -28.04
CA VAL A 111 -10.03 -14.52 -27.20
C VAL A 111 -8.81 -14.21 -28.05
N VAL A 112 -8.29 -13.01 -27.94
CA VAL A 112 -7.03 -12.55 -28.53
C VAL A 112 -6.03 -12.33 -27.39
N GLN A 113 -4.84 -12.87 -27.51
CA GLN A 113 -3.79 -12.57 -26.53
C GLN A 113 -3.49 -11.08 -26.54
N GLU A 114 -3.40 -10.47 -25.37
CA GLU A 114 -3.27 -9.01 -25.21
C GLU A 114 -2.06 -8.44 -25.95
N VAL A 115 -0.90 -9.11 -25.85
CA VAL A 115 0.32 -8.71 -26.57
C VAL A 115 0.17 -8.81 -28.10
N VAL A 116 -0.63 -9.76 -28.59
CA VAL A 116 -0.93 -9.91 -30.02
C VAL A 116 -1.84 -8.77 -30.47
N ALA A 117 -2.85 -8.45 -29.68
CA ALA A 117 -3.77 -7.35 -29.95
C ALA A 117 -3.02 -6.01 -29.99
N VAL A 118 -2.25 -5.69 -28.95
CA VAL A 118 -1.46 -4.44 -28.91
C VAL A 118 -0.48 -4.36 -30.07
N ALA A 119 0.24 -5.46 -30.37
CA ALA A 119 1.16 -5.46 -31.50
C ALA A 119 0.45 -5.24 -32.86
N ALA A 120 -0.73 -5.81 -33.07
CA ALA A 120 -1.50 -5.65 -34.29
C ALA A 120 -1.94 -4.17 -34.49
N SER A 121 -2.46 -3.53 -33.43
CA SER A 121 -2.83 -2.11 -33.49
C SER A 121 -1.62 -1.20 -33.72
N VAL A 122 -0.49 -1.46 -33.07
CA VAL A 122 0.75 -0.68 -33.23
C VAL A 122 1.30 -0.80 -34.65
N GLU A 123 1.38 -2.01 -35.21
CA GLU A 123 1.88 -2.22 -36.59
C GLU A 123 1.04 -1.50 -37.63
N ARG A 124 -0.25 -1.39 -37.41
CA ARG A 124 -1.14 -0.68 -38.32
C ARG A 124 -1.06 0.84 -38.15
N LEU A 125 -1.19 1.31 -36.92
CA LEU A 125 -1.30 2.74 -36.63
C LEU A 125 0.08 3.44 -36.65
N HIS A 126 1.14 2.72 -36.28
CA HIS A 126 2.49 3.24 -36.16
C HIS A 126 3.54 2.28 -36.79
N PRO A 127 3.56 2.15 -38.11
CA PRO A 127 4.40 1.15 -38.79
C PRO A 127 5.91 1.36 -38.57
N ASN A 128 6.32 2.55 -38.16
CA ASN A 128 7.72 2.91 -37.89
C ASN A 128 8.16 2.66 -36.44
N VAL A 129 7.24 2.38 -35.52
CA VAL A 129 7.55 2.19 -34.11
C VAL A 129 8.50 1.00 -33.94
N ARG A 130 9.52 1.20 -33.10
CA ARG A 130 10.56 0.22 -32.77
C ARG A 130 10.46 -0.32 -31.36
N PHE A 131 9.92 0.46 -30.45
CA PHE A 131 9.75 0.09 -29.07
C PHE A 131 8.43 0.59 -28.52
N VAL A 132 7.74 -0.27 -27.80
CA VAL A 132 6.52 0.06 -27.06
C VAL A 132 6.74 -0.26 -25.60
N SER A 133 6.38 0.67 -24.72
CA SER A 133 6.16 0.40 -23.30
C SER A 133 4.68 0.63 -22.97
N GLU A 134 4.00 -0.42 -22.56
CA GLU A 134 2.64 -0.35 -22.06
C GLU A 134 2.65 -0.57 -20.55
N ILE A 135 2.19 0.42 -19.81
CA ILE A 135 2.01 0.33 -18.35
C ILE A 135 0.51 0.27 -18.06
N GLY A 136 0.07 -0.91 -17.60
CA GLY A 136 -1.30 -1.16 -17.16
C GLY A 136 -1.54 -0.81 -15.69
N GLY A 137 -2.71 -1.20 -15.19
CA GLY A 137 -3.04 -1.09 -13.76
C GLY A 137 -2.18 -2.02 -12.89
N GLU A 138 -1.96 -3.26 -13.32
CA GLU A 138 -1.26 -4.28 -12.53
C GLU A 138 -0.20 -5.05 -13.32
N ASP A 139 0.00 -4.73 -14.55
CA ASP A 139 1.00 -5.33 -15.42
C ASP A 139 1.75 -4.26 -16.23
N MET A 140 2.88 -4.66 -16.76
CA MET A 140 3.65 -3.85 -17.69
C MET A 140 4.25 -4.75 -18.76
N LYS A 141 4.29 -4.21 -19.99
CA LYS A 141 4.75 -4.92 -21.17
C LYS A 141 5.68 -4.04 -21.98
N THR A 142 6.71 -4.65 -22.55
CA THR A 142 7.54 -4.00 -23.57
C THR A 142 7.56 -4.86 -24.83
N ILE A 143 7.45 -4.21 -25.98
CA ILE A 143 7.48 -4.87 -27.28
C ILE A 143 8.58 -4.21 -28.11
N PHE A 144 9.54 -5.00 -28.56
CA PHE A 144 10.56 -4.58 -29.53
C PHE A 144 10.15 -5.07 -30.92
N PHE A 145 10.14 -4.17 -31.88
CA PHE A 145 9.88 -4.45 -33.27
C PHE A 145 11.21 -4.42 -34.05
N ASN A 146 11.70 -5.58 -34.43
CA ASN A 146 12.98 -5.75 -35.13
C ASN A 146 12.75 -6.07 -36.62
N GLY A 147 13.61 -5.53 -37.49
CA GLY A 147 13.54 -5.75 -38.94
C GLY A 147 12.75 -4.66 -39.69
N ASN A 148 12.85 -4.70 -41.01
CA ASN A 148 12.19 -3.78 -41.95
C ASN A 148 11.28 -4.55 -42.90
N GLY A 149 10.12 -3.99 -43.23
CA GLY A 149 9.19 -4.57 -44.22
C GLY A 149 8.54 -5.89 -43.75
N THR A 150 8.56 -6.90 -44.63
CA THR A 150 7.86 -8.19 -44.43
C THR A 150 8.51 -9.15 -43.42
N THR A 151 9.71 -8.84 -42.91
CA THR A 151 10.46 -9.68 -41.97
C THR A 151 10.54 -9.08 -40.57
N LYS A 152 9.44 -8.51 -40.10
CA LYS A 152 9.37 -7.96 -38.70
C LYS A 152 9.30 -9.10 -37.70
N SER A 153 10.29 -9.21 -36.83
CA SER A 153 10.21 -10.04 -35.62
C SER A 153 9.82 -9.22 -34.41
N LYS A 154 9.09 -9.81 -33.49
CA LYS A 154 8.64 -9.17 -32.25
C LYS A 154 9.25 -9.88 -31.06
N GLN A 155 9.83 -9.10 -30.15
CA GLN A 155 10.24 -9.61 -28.85
C GLN A 155 9.35 -8.97 -27.79
N VAL A 156 8.59 -9.78 -27.09
CA VAL A 156 7.68 -9.34 -26.03
C VAL A 156 8.24 -9.75 -24.69
N LEU A 157 8.30 -8.81 -23.79
CA LEU A 157 8.70 -9.00 -22.40
C LEU A 157 7.59 -8.43 -21.51
N MET A 158 7.13 -9.21 -20.53
CA MET A 158 5.97 -8.88 -19.72
C MET A 158 6.24 -9.20 -18.26
N GLN A 159 5.73 -8.35 -17.37
CA GLN A 159 5.68 -8.60 -15.94
C GLN A 159 4.25 -8.40 -15.44
N SER A 160 3.68 -9.46 -14.88
CA SER A 160 2.31 -9.48 -14.35
C SER A 160 2.23 -10.04 -12.92
N ALA A 161 3.35 -10.47 -12.35
CA ALA A 161 3.42 -11.10 -11.03
C ALA A 161 3.65 -10.10 -9.87
N CYS A 162 4.03 -8.86 -10.19
CA CYS A 162 4.31 -7.84 -9.18
C CYS A 162 3.80 -6.49 -9.68
N SER A 163 3.03 -5.80 -8.85
CA SER A 163 2.51 -4.46 -9.16
C SER A 163 3.58 -3.34 -9.13
N GLY A 164 4.83 -3.66 -8.75
CA GLY A 164 5.93 -2.71 -8.80
C GLY A 164 6.13 -2.19 -10.22
N GLY A 165 6.17 -0.87 -10.41
CA GLY A 165 6.29 -0.27 -11.71
C GLY A 165 4.99 -0.15 -12.52
N THR A 166 3.84 -0.33 -11.91
CA THR A 166 2.51 -0.25 -12.55
C THR A 166 1.67 0.92 -12.04
N GLY A 167 0.53 1.17 -12.69
CA GLY A 167 -0.39 2.25 -12.33
C GLY A 167 -0.97 2.12 -10.92
N THR A 168 -1.38 0.93 -10.53
CA THR A 168 -1.91 0.67 -9.18
C THR A 168 -0.88 0.99 -8.10
N PHE A 169 0.40 0.73 -8.35
CA PHE A 169 1.47 1.06 -7.43
C PHE A 169 1.63 2.58 -7.24
N ILE A 170 1.60 3.35 -8.32
CA ILE A 170 1.66 4.81 -8.28
C ILE A 170 0.44 5.37 -7.56
N GLU A 171 -0.77 4.95 -7.93
CA GLU A 171 -2.01 5.39 -7.32
C GLU A 171 -2.09 5.05 -5.82
N LYS A 172 -1.65 3.85 -5.44
CA LYS A 172 -1.62 3.41 -4.04
C LYS A 172 -0.69 4.28 -3.18
N THR A 173 0.50 4.56 -3.68
CA THR A 173 1.46 5.43 -2.98
C THR A 173 0.93 6.86 -2.88
N ALA A 174 0.39 7.41 -3.96
CA ALA A 174 -0.20 8.75 -3.98
C ALA A 174 -1.39 8.88 -3.01
N ARG A 175 -2.29 7.89 -2.98
CA ARG A 175 -3.42 7.85 -2.05
C ARG A 175 -2.97 7.85 -0.60
N LYS A 176 -1.93 7.08 -0.28
CA LYS A 176 -1.32 7.07 1.06
C LYS A 176 -0.73 8.42 1.44
N LEU A 177 -0.18 9.13 0.47
CA LEU A 177 0.31 10.51 0.62
C LEU A 177 -0.83 11.55 0.58
N GLN A 178 -2.10 11.11 0.51
CA GLN A 178 -3.31 11.94 0.43
C GLN A 178 -3.34 12.87 -0.79
N ILE A 179 -2.78 12.43 -1.91
CA ILE A 179 -2.77 13.16 -3.18
C ILE A 179 -4.04 12.78 -3.95
N ALA A 180 -4.83 13.78 -4.35
CA ALA A 180 -5.96 13.58 -5.23
C ALA A 180 -5.50 13.12 -6.64
N PRO A 181 -6.27 12.27 -7.34
CA PRO A 181 -5.90 11.78 -8.67
C PRO A 181 -5.60 12.89 -9.67
N GLU A 182 -6.35 13.98 -9.60
CA GLU A 182 -6.17 15.16 -10.46
C GLU A 182 -4.83 15.85 -10.18
N ALA A 183 -4.48 16.01 -8.91
CA ALA A 183 -3.18 16.59 -8.52
C ALA A 183 -2.03 15.68 -8.95
N LEU A 184 -2.17 14.35 -8.78
CA LEU A 184 -1.15 13.38 -9.19
C LEU A 184 -0.86 13.45 -10.69
N SER A 185 -1.88 13.66 -11.52
CA SER A 185 -1.71 13.76 -12.98
C SER A 185 -0.88 14.97 -13.40
N GLU A 186 -0.92 16.05 -12.63
CA GLU A 186 -0.20 17.30 -12.89
C GLU A 186 1.20 17.34 -12.27
N MET A 187 1.53 16.42 -11.36
CA MET A 187 2.85 16.40 -10.69
C MET A 187 3.97 16.17 -11.71
N ARG A 188 5.04 16.92 -11.51
CA ARG A 188 6.18 16.96 -12.43
C ARG A 188 7.31 16.06 -11.91
N TYR A 189 8.17 15.67 -12.82
CA TYR A 189 9.40 14.94 -12.51
C TYR A 189 10.62 15.87 -12.47
N THR A 190 10.69 16.79 -13.41
CA THR A 190 11.80 17.73 -13.54
C THR A 190 11.79 18.81 -12.45
N GLY A 191 12.98 19.22 -12.00
CA GLY A 191 13.14 20.27 -10.98
C GLY A 191 13.10 19.78 -9.53
N HIS A 192 12.96 18.49 -9.28
CA HIS A 192 12.94 17.89 -7.95
C HIS A 192 14.23 17.13 -7.63
N THR A 193 14.57 17.05 -6.34
CA THR A 193 15.63 16.16 -5.86
C THR A 193 15.11 14.72 -5.86
N LEU A 194 15.85 13.83 -6.51
CA LEU A 194 15.48 12.42 -6.60
C LEU A 194 16.11 11.61 -5.47
N HIS A 195 15.30 10.74 -4.87
CA HIS A 195 15.69 9.86 -3.78
C HIS A 195 15.62 8.41 -4.25
N LYS A 196 16.46 7.55 -3.65
CA LYS A 196 16.48 6.14 -4.02
C LYS A 196 15.21 5.44 -3.52
N ILE A 197 14.41 4.95 -4.44
CA ILE A 197 13.26 4.08 -4.20
C ILE A 197 13.50 2.72 -4.89
N SER A 198 13.18 1.63 -4.21
CA SER A 198 13.32 0.28 -4.76
C SER A 198 12.43 0.09 -5.98
N SER A 199 13.02 -0.19 -7.14
CA SER A 199 12.26 -0.41 -8.37
C SER A 199 11.74 -1.85 -8.52
N LYS A 200 12.36 -2.84 -7.84
CA LYS A 200 12.08 -4.27 -8.07
C LYS A 200 10.81 -4.81 -7.41
N CYS A 201 10.32 -4.17 -6.37
CA CYS A 201 9.18 -4.66 -5.61
C CYS A 201 8.34 -3.50 -5.07
N GLY A 202 7.05 -3.47 -5.40
CA GLY A 202 6.12 -2.42 -4.97
C GLY A 202 6.01 -2.26 -3.45
N ILE A 203 6.19 -3.34 -2.69
CA ILE A 203 6.16 -3.29 -1.21
C ILE A 203 7.41 -2.62 -0.65
N PHE A 204 8.59 -2.97 -1.18
CA PHE A 204 9.82 -2.30 -0.76
C PHE A 204 9.82 -0.83 -1.18
N ALA A 205 9.34 -0.52 -2.38
CA ALA A 205 9.21 0.87 -2.83
C ALA A 205 8.24 1.68 -1.96
N GLU A 206 7.15 1.08 -1.51
CA GLU A 206 6.22 1.71 -0.56
C GLU A 206 6.89 1.92 0.81
N ALA A 207 7.69 0.97 1.29
CA ALA A 207 8.46 1.12 2.51
C ALA A 207 9.52 2.22 2.40
N ASP A 208 10.20 2.31 1.25
CA ASP A 208 11.16 3.37 0.97
C ASP A 208 10.47 4.75 0.92
N ALA A 209 9.35 4.88 0.21
CA ALA A 209 8.57 6.11 0.17
C ALA A 209 8.12 6.57 1.57
N ASN A 210 7.68 5.64 2.43
CA ASN A 210 7.36 5.93 3.82
C ASN A 210 8.59 6.39 4.62
N THR A 211 9.75 5.78 4.37
CA THR A 211 10.99 6.16 5.04
C THR A 211 11.41 7.58 4.65
N LEU A 212 11.30 7.91 3.37
CA LEU A 212 11.58 9.26 2.86
C LEU A 212 10.61 10.29 3.45
N LEU A 213 9.33 9.97 3.52
CA LEU A 213 8.32 10.84 4.12
C LEU A 213 8.63 11.10 5.60
N LYS A 214 8.99 10.05 6.36
CA LYS A 214 9.43 10.16 7.77
C LYS A 214 10.69 11.00 7.94
N ALA A 215 11.54 11.03 6.91
CA ALA A 215 12.72 11.88 6.87
C ALA A 215 12.43 13.34 6.52
N GLY A 216 11.16 13.70 6.30
CA GLY A 216 10.75 15.05 5.95
C GLY A 216 10.97 15.41 4.49
N VAL A 217 11.16 14.41 3.61
CA VAL A 217 11.23 14.64 2.16
C VAL A 217 9.86 15.06 1.67
N THR A 218 9.81 16.04 0.79
CA THR A 218 8.55 16.57 0.27
C THR A 218 7.80 15.54 -0.57
N VAL A 219 6.47 15.66 -0.59
CA VAL A 219 5.61 14.75 -1.34
C VAL A 219 5.94 14.78 -2.84
N ASP A 220 6.24 15.98 -3.39
CA ASP A 220 6.60 16.15 -4.80
C ASP A 220 7.89 15.41 -5.15
N GLU A 221 8.91 15.48 -4.28
CA GLU A 221 10.17 14.75 -4.48
C GLU A 221 9.96 13.22 -4.38
N ILE A 222 9.09 12.76 -3.48
CA ILE A 222 8.76 11.33 -3.35
C ILE A 222 8.06 10.84 -4.61
N ILE A 223 7.09 11.58 -5.15
CA ILE A 223 6.38 11.20 -6.39
C ILE A 223 7.30 11.27 -7.60
N ALA A 224 8.15 12.29 -7.71
CA ALA A 224 9.17 12.36 -8.77
C ALA A 224 10.11 11.14 -8.71
N SER A 225 10.57 10.77 -7.51
CA SER A 225 11.40 9.57 -7.28
C SER A 225 10.65 8.26 -7.58
N LEU A 226 9.33 8.24 -7.40
CA LEU A 226 8.49 7.12 -7.76
C LEU A 226 8.38 6.96 -9.29
N PHE A 227 8.19 8.05 -10.03
CA PHE A 227 8.22 8.04 -11.50
C PHE A 227 9.56 7.54 -12.02
N GLU A 228 10.67 7.98 -11.41
CA GLU A 228 12.02 7.47 -11.66
C GLU A 228 12.10 5.96 -11.50
N ALA A 229 11.63 5.43 -10.36
CA ALA A 229 11.66 4.00 -10.06
C ALA A 229 10.83 3.18 -11.06
N VAL A 230 9.67 3.69 -11.49
CA VAL A 230 8.79 3.03 -12.46
C VAL A 230 9.45 2.94 -13.84
N VAL A 231 10.02 4.04 -14.34
CA VAL A 231 10.72 4.05 -15.64
C VAL A 231 11.96 3.14 -15.57
N TYR A 232 12.72 3.23 -14.48
CA TYR A 232 13.89 2.39 -14.29
C TYR A 232 13.54 0.90 -14.23
N GLN A 233 12.44 0.53 -13.57
CA GLN A 233 11.92 -0.84 -13.54
C GLN A 233 11.62 -1.35 -14.96
N ASN A 234 10.96 -0.56 -15.77
CA ASN A 234 10.68 -0.90 -17.16
C ASN A 234 11.97 -1.05 -17.98
N LEU A 235 12.88 -0.08 -17.91
CA LEU A 235 14.11 -0.10 -18.67
C LEU A 235 15.12 -1.16 -18.20
N ALA A 236 15.32 -1.32 -16.89
CA ALA A 236 16.33 -2.25 -16.37
C ALA A 236 15.86 -3.70 -16.38
N THR A 237 14.59 -3.93 -16.01
CA THR A 237 14.07 -5.30 -15.80
C THR A 237 13.48 -5.88 -17.07
N LEU A 238 12.63 -5.13 -17.77
CA LEU A 238 11.92 -5.66 -18.94
C LEU A 238 12.75 -5.66 -20.22
N THR A 239 13.63 -4.68 -20.42
CA THR A 239 14.44 -4.68 -21.64
C THR A 239 15.51 -5.77 -21.67
N ARG A 240 15.87 -6.35 -20.50
CA ARG A 240 16.94 -7.35 -20.35
C ARG A 240 18.25 -6.95 -21.03
N GLY A 241 18.60 -5.65 -20.93
CA GLY A 241 19.82 -5.10 -21.55
C GLY A 241 19.67 -4.65 -23.00
N ASN A 242 18.54 -4.92 -23.67
CA ASN A 242 18.28 -4.38 -25.00
C ASN A 242 18.06 -2.87 -24.91
N THR A 243 18.57 -2.13 -25.90
CA THR A 243 18.37 -0.70 -25.98
C THR A 243 17.09 -0.38 -26.75
N PRO A 244 16.12 0.34 -26.17
CA PRO A 244 15.03 0.90 -26.94
C PRO A 244 15.57 1.81 -28.05
N SER A 245 15.29 1.49 -29.30
CA SER A 245 15.65 2.35 -30.43
C SER A 245 14.69 3.55 -30.50
N PRO A 246 15.07 4.67 -31.13
CA PRO A 246 14.15 5.76 -31.45
C PRO A 246 12.87 5.26 -32.17
N GLU A 247 11.81 6.03 -32.15
CA GLU A 247 10.41 5.67 -32.50
C GLU A 247 9.76 4.84 -31.40
N VAL A 248 9.60 5.45 -30.22
CA VAL A 248 9.05 4.88 -29.00
C VAL A 248 7.58 5.28 -28.86
N LEU A 249 6.75 4.31 -28.52
CA LEU A 249 5.33 4.51 -28.22
C LEU A 249 5.05 4.13 -26.76
N LEU A 250 4.49 5.07 -26.01
CA LEU A 250 4.11 4.86 -24.62
C LEU A 250 2.58 4.68 -24.53
N LEU A 251 2.15 3.52 -24.05
CA LEU A 251 0.75 3.11 -23.97
C LEU A 251 0.32 2.85 -22.53
N GLY A 252 -1.00 2.76 -22.33
CA GLY A 252 -1.63 2.50 -21.04
C GLY A 252 -1.91 3.76 -20.22
N GLY A 253 -2.74 3.60 -19.17
CA GLY A 253 -3.22 4.70 -18.36
C GLY A 253 -2.12 5.54 -17.69
N PRO A 254 -1.17 4.95 -16.97
CA PRO A 254 -0.09 5.69 -16.33
C PRO A 254 0.71 6.56 -17.30
N ASN A 255 1.08 6.01 -18.46
CA ASN A 255 1.81 6.78 -19.48
C ASN A 255 0.97 7.91 -20.08
N LEU A 256 -0.37 7.75 -20.16
CA LEU A 256 -1.26 8.79 -20.67
C LEU A 256 -1.52 9.88 -19.65
N PHE A 257 -1.78 9.52 -18.38
CA PHE A 257 -2.29 10.46 -17.40
C PHE A 257 -1.22 11.19 -16.59
N PHE A 258 -0.06 10.57 -16.32
CA PHE A 258 0.94 11.17 -15.43
C PHE A 258 2.01 11.94 -16.23
N LYS A 259 1.93 13.27 -16.19
CA LYS A 259 2.86 14.15 -16.91
C LYS A 259 4.32 13.94 -16.47
N GLY A 260 4.57 13.81 -15.17
CA GLY A 260 5.90 13.55 -14.64
C GLY A 260 6.48 12.21 -15.08
N LEU A 261 5.63 11.18 -15.25
CA LEU A 261 6.09 9.90 -15.78
C LEU A 261 6.56 10.01 -17.25
N GLN A 262 5.85 10.82 -18.05
CA GLN A 262 6.26 11.10 -19.44
C GLN A 262 7.59 11.87 -19.48
N GLU A 263 7.80 12.81 -18.56
CA GLU A 263 9.07 13.53 -18.42
C GLU A 263 10.22 12.59 -18.07
N ALA A 264 10.01 11.70 -17.10
CA ALA A 264 10.99 10.70 -16.71
C ALA A 264 11.37 9.79 -17.90
N TRP A 265 10.39 9.32 -18.68
CA TRP A 265 10.65 8.54 -19.89
C TRP A 265 11.52 9.30 -20.90
N ARG A 266 11.19 10.57 -21.19
CA ARG A 266 11.95 11.40 -22.15
C ARG A 266 13.39 11.60 -21.69
N LEU A 267 13.59 11.93 -20.41
CA LEU A 267 14.92 12.14 -19.86
C LEU A 267 15.77 10.88 -19.93
N HIS A 268 15.23 9.74 -19.47
CA HIS A 268 15.98 8.47 -19.44
C HIS A 268 16.32 7.93 -20.83
N LEU A 269 15.37 7.95 -21.74
CA LEU A 269 15.62 7.48 -23.11
C LEU A 269 16.63 8.37 -23.82
N LYS A 270 16.51 9.69 -23.71
CA LYS A 270 17.49 10.66 -24.24
C LYS A 270 18.89 10.36 -23.71
N HIS A 271 19.03 10.20 -22.38
CA HIS A 271 20.32 9.90 -21.76
C HIS A 271 20.90 8.56 -22.24
N ILE A 272 20.08 7.51 -22.33
CA ILE A 272 20.51 6.19 -22.86
C ILE A 272 20.98 6.32 -24.32
N TRP A 273 20.27 7.08 -25.13
CA TRP A 273 20.64 7.24 -26.54
C TRP A 273 21.93 8.05 -26.70
N GLU A 274 22.13 9.11 -25.91
CA GLU A 274 23.38 9.87 -25.86
C GLU A 274 24.56 9.03 -25.38
N GLU A 275 24.41 8.31 -24.26
CA GLU A 275 25.45 7.44 -23.70
C GLU A 275 25.86 6.33 -24.68
N ARG A 276 24.90 5.72 -25.34
CA ARG A 276 25.11 4.64 -26.31
C ARG A 276 25.37 5.13 -27.73
N LYS A 277 25.45 6.44 -27.94
CA LYS A 277 25.73 7.08 -29.23
C LYS A 277 24.77 6.62 -30.34
N ILE A 278 23.49 6.48 -30.01
CA ILE A 278 22.45 6.12 -30.96
C ILE A 278 22.19 7.32 -31.88
N GLN A 279 22.30 7.12 -33.19
CA GLN A 279 21.99 8.16 -34.16
C GLN A 279 20.48 8.37 -34.27
N MET A 280 20.03 9.61 -34.15
CA MET A 280 18.63 9.97 -34.33
C MET A 280 18.26 9.92 -35.81
N PRO A 281 17.22 9.19 -36.19
CA PRO A 281 16.69 9.24 -37.54
C PRO A 281 16.29 10.67 -37.89
N ASN A 282 16.59 11.16 -39.07
CA ASN A 282 16.18 12.50 -39.55
C ASN A 282 16.60 13.72 -38.73
N GLY A 283 17.51 13.61 -37.75
CA GLY A 283 18.11 14.74 -37.03
C GLY A 283 17.14 15.56 -36.16
N LYS A 284 16.00 14.99 -35.77
CA LYS A 284 15.05 15.60 -34.82
C LYS A 284 15.56 15.53 -33.40
N ASP A 285 14.98 16.34 -32.50
CA ASP A 285 15.25 16.24 -31.07
C ASP A 285 14.87 14.83 -30.55
N PRO A 286 15.70 14.20 -29.71
CA PRO A 286 15.40 12.90 -29.13
C PRO A 286 14.00 12.77 -28.54
N GLU A 287 13.48 13.82 -27.92
CA GLU A 287 12.15 13.80 -27.29
C GLU A 287 10.99 13.65 -28.31
N GLU A 288 11.17 14.08 -29.55
CA GLU A 288 10.17 13.95 -30.62
C GLU A 288 9.94 12.49 -31.07
N TYR A 289 10.88 11.58 -30.73
CA TYR A 289 10.75 10.17 -31.00
C TYR A 289 9.99 9.37 -29.92
N ILE A 290 9.50 10.06 -28.89
CA ILE A 290 8.77 9.46 -27.76
C ILE A 290 7.34 9.99 -27.79
N VAL A 291 6.43 9.13 -28.22
CA VAL A 291 5.02 9.51 -28.49
C VAL A 291 4.09 8.85 -27.49
N VAL A 292 3.16 9.63 -26.92
CA VAL A 292 2.00 9.15 -26.15
C VAL A 292 0.75 9.48 -26.95
N PRO A 293 0.07 8.49 -27.55
CA PRO A 293 -1.12 8.75 -28.33
C PRO A 293 -2.33 9.04 -27.44
N LYS A 294 -3.28 9.86 -27.92
CA LYS A 294 -4.53 10.17 -27.19
C LYS A 294 -5.34 8.91 -26.84
N ASP A 295 -5.31 7.94 -27.75
CA ASP A 295 -6.05 6.68 -27.61
C ASP A 295 -5.22 5.58 -26.94
N ALA A 296 -4.15 5.94 -26.22
CA ALA A 296 -3.22 5.01 -25.54
C ALA A 296 -3.90 3.96 -24.66
N LEU A 297 -5.13 4.20 -24.23
CA LEU A 297 -5.94 3.27 -23.41
C LEU A 297 -6.59 2.15 -24.24
N TYR A 298 -6.77 2.34 -25.55
CA TYR A 298 -7.61 1.49 -26.37
C TYR A 298 -6.85 0.54 -27.30
N TYR A 299 -5.52 0.56 -27.29
CA TYR A 299 -4.70 -0.21 -28.24
C TYR A 299 -4.97 -1.71 -28.18
N ALA A 300 -5.22 -2.27 -27.00
CA ALA A 300 -5.60 -3.67 -26.90
C ALA A 300 -6.96 -3.97 -27.52
N ALA A 301 -7.97 -3.11 -27.30
CA ALA A 301 -9.28 -3.25 -27.89
C ALA A 301 -9.26 -2.97 -29.42
N LEU A 302 -8.52 -1.96 -29.87
CA LEU A 302 -8.27 -1.69 -31.30
C LEU A 302 -7.58 -2.86 -31.98
N GLY A 303 -6.63 -3.48 -31.31
CA GLY A 303 -5.94 -4.68 -31.83
C GLY A 303 -6.88 -5.88 -31.99
N CYS A 304 -7.89 -6.01 -31.14
CA CYS A 304 -8.97 -6.99 -31.36
C CYS A 304 -9.72 -6.74 -32.67
N ILE A 305 -9.98 -5.47 -33.02
CA ILE A 305 -10.59 -5.10 -34.32
C ILE A 305 -9.66 -5.52 -35.48
N GLU A 306 -8.35 -5.23 -35.38
CA GLU A 306 -7.37 -5.57 -36.41
C GLU A 306 -7.26 -7.08 -36.62
N VAL A 307 -7.23 -7.85 -35.55
CA VAL A 307 -7.25 -9.32 -35.63
C VAL A 307 -8.55 -9.81 -36.26
N ALA A 308 -9.68 -9.23 -35.87
CA ALA A 308 -11.00 -9.58 -36.41
C ALA A 308 -11.12 -9.35 -37.94
N LEU A 309 -10.52 -8.27 -38.43
CA LEU A 309 -10.50 -7.97 -39.88
C LEU A 309 -9.73 -9.02 -40.69
N GLY A 310 -8.73 -9.65 -40.09
CA GLY A 310 -7.97 -10.73 -40.71
C GLY A 310 -8.57 -12.14 -40.53
N GLU A 311 -9.62 -12.29 -39.69
CA GLU A 311 -10.25 -13.59 -39.41
C GLU A 311 -11.47 -13.85 -40.28
N GLN A 312 -11.82 -15.15 -40.44
CA GLN A 312 -13.03 -15.55 -41.12
C GLN A 312 -14.28 -14.95 -40.45
N HIS A 313 -15.28 -14.57 -41.23
CA HIS A 313 -16.50 -13.94 -40.74
C HIS A 313 -17.32 -14.79 -39.76
N THR A 314 -17.10 -16.09 -39.73
CA THR A 314 -17.71 -17.04 -38.79
C THR A 314 -17.07 -17.06 -37.41
N VAL A 315 -15.95 -16.36 -37.21
CA VAL A 315 -15.22 -16.32 -35.97
C VAL A 315 -15.66 -15.14 -35.10
N GLY A 316 -15.93 -15.39 -33.83
CA GLY A 316 -16.30 -14.37 -32.87
C GLY A 316 -17.77 -13.88 -33.04
N ILE A 317 -18.67 -14.72 -33.49
CA ILE A 317 -20.09 -14.38 -33.62
C ILE A 317 -20.69 -14.08 -32.27
N TYR A 318 -21.27 -12.89 -32.13
CA TYR A 318 -21.88 -12.45 -30.89
C TYR A 318 -23.16 -13.24 -30.58
N LEU A 319 -23.27 -13.76 -29.34
CA LEU A 319 -24.39 -14.60 -28.90
C LEU A 319 -25.44 -13.85 -28.07
N GLY A 320 -25.21 -12.56 -27.81
CA GLY A 320 -26.09 -11.74 -26.98
C GLY A 320 -25.75 -11.76 -25.47
N THR A 321 -26.51 -10.97 -24.71
CA THR A 321 -26.27 -10.72 -23.28
C THR A 321 -26.93 -11.74 -22.36
N LYS A 322 -27.97 -12.47 -22.77
CA LYS A 322 -28.80 -13.32 -21.88
C LYS A 322 -28.03 -14.37 -21.11
N LYS A 323 -27.10 -15.08 -21.79
CA LYS A 323 -26.28 -16.12 -21.12
C LYS A 323 -25.29 -15.54 -20.13
N LEU A 324 -24.73 -14.34 -20.42
CA LEU A 324 -23.85 -13.64 -19.51
C LEU A 324 -24.62 -13.17 -18.26
N GLN A 325 -25.83 -12.65 -18.44
CA GLN A 325 -26.70 -12.26 -17.33
C GLN A 325 -26.99 -13.45 -16.41
N TRP A 326 -27.44 -14.59 -16.96
CA TRP A 326 -27.67 -15.81 -16.16
C TRP A 326 -26.41 -16.28 -15.45
N TRP A 327 -25.24 -16.23 -16.12
CA TRP A 327 -24.00 -16.64 -15.51
C TRP A 327 -23.60 -15.73 -14.33
N ILE A 328 -23.83 -14.42 -14.43
CA ILE A 328 -23.58 -13.46 -13.34
C ILE A 328 -24.52 -13.72 -12.16
N GLU A 329 -25.82 -13.97 -12.43
CA GLU A 329 -26.83 -14.11 -11.39
C GLU A 329 -26.77 -15.48 -10.67
N GLU A 330 -26.50 -16.56 -11.39
CA GLU A 330 -26.61 -17.93 -10.89
C GLU A 330 -25.35 -18.79 -11.14
N GLY A 331 -24.88 -18.84 -12.40
CA GLY A 331 -23.86 -19.79 -12.83
C GLY A 331 -22.51 -19.62 -12.13
N GLN A 332 -22.14 -18.40 -11.83
CA GLN A 332 -20.90 -18.07 -11.14
C GLN A 332 -20.86 -18.63 -9.71
N TYR A 333 -21.98 -18.59 -9.03
CA TYR A 333 -22.11 -19.11 -7.66
C TYR A 333 -21.89 -20.62 -7.60
N GLU A 334 -22.49 -21.36 -8.50
CA GLU A 334 -22.33 -22.83 -8.57
C GLU A 334 -20.87 -23.25 -8.84
N ASP A 335 -20.17 -22.53 -9.72
CA ASP A 335 -18.77 -22.79 -10.01
C ASP A 335 -17.86 -22.49 -8.81
N LYS A 336 -18.11 -21.37 -8.12
CA LYS A 336 -17.35 -20.95 -6.94
C LYS A 336 -17.53 -21.90 -5.76
N LYS A 337 -18.75 -22.40 -5.55
CA LYS A 337 -19.08 -23.39 -4.50
C LYS A 337 -18.29 -24.69 -4.65
N LYS A 338 -17.99 -25.08 -5.89
CA LYS A 338 -17.15 -26.27 -6.19
C LYS A 338 -15.68 -26.04 -5.98
N GLN A 339 -15.18 -24.81 -6.18
CA GLN A 339 -13.74 -24.49 -6.20
C GLN A 339 -13.26 -23.82 -4.90
N GLY A 340 -14.15 -23.23 -4.11
CA GLY A 340 -13.84 -22.45 -2.92
C GLY A 340 -14.02 -23.18 -1.61
N ARG A 341 -13.83 -22.44 -0.52
CA ARG A 341 -14.24 -22.80 0.84
C ARG A 341 -15.56 -22.10 1.17
N GLY A 342 -16.25 -22.53 2.21
CA GLY A 342 -17.38 -21.80 2.79
C GLY A 342 -16.99 -20.38 3.25
N GLY A 343 -17.96 -19.55 3.55
CA GLY A 343 -17.72 -18.21 4.08
C GLY A 343 -17.06 -18.19 5.47
N LEU A 344 -16.94 -17.00 6.06
CA LEU A 344 -16.32 -16.83 7.39
C LEU A 344 -17.18 -17.37 8.55
N SER A 345 -18.42 -17.78 8.28
CA SER A 345 -19.30 -18.39 9.27
C SER A 345 -20.14 -19.48 8.63
N ASP A 346 -20.40 -20.55 9.40
CA ASP A 346 -21.20 -21.68 8.93
C ASP A 346 -22.70 -21.35 8.82
N ASN A 347 -23.19 -20.42 9.65
CA ASN A 347 -24.58 -19.96 9.64
C ASN A 347 -24.75 -18.56 10.27
N ALA A 348 -25.88 -17.92 10.00
CA ALA A 348 -26.19 -16.56 10.44
C ALA A 348 -26.30 -16.44 11.97
N ASP A 349 -26.80 -17.46 12.67
CA ASP A 349 -26.99 -17.40 14.12
C ASP A 349 -25.66 -17.46 14.86
N SER A 350 -24.72 -18.32 14.40
CA SER A 350 -23.38 -18.38 14.98
C SER A 350 -22.61 -17.08 14.74
N LEU A 351 -22.77 -16.47 13.55
CA LEU A 351 -22.17 -15.17 13.26
C LEU A 351 -22.74 -14.05 14.14
N LYS A 352 -24.07 -14.02 14.30
CA LYS A 352 -24.74 -13.05 15.16
C LYS A 352 -24.24 -13.17 16.60
N THR A 353 -24.19 -14.42 17.14
CA THR A 353 -23.66 -14.67 18.49
C THR A 353 -22.23 -14.19 18.64
N PHE A 354 -21.39 -14.44 17.62
CA PHE A 354 -20.02 -13.95 17.62
C PHE A 354 -19.95 -12.42 17.65
N ILE A 355 -20.69 -11.75 16.78
CA ILE A 355 -20.73 -10.28 16.70
C ILE A 355 -21.23 -9.70 18.04
N ASP A 356 -22.30 -10.27 18.62
CA ASP A 356 -22.86 -9.81 19.90
C ASP A 356 -21.86 -9.88 21.06
N VAL A 357 -20.94 -10.85 21.03
CA VAL A 357 -19.89 -11.00 22.05
C VAL A 357 -18.73 -10.05 21.78
N TYR A 358 -18.16 -10.10 20.57
CA TYR A 358 -16.88 -9.44 20.30
C TYR A 358 -17.00 -7.95 19.96
N SER A 359 -18.15 -7.48 19.43
CA SER A 359 -18.39 -6.05 19.22
C SER A 359 -18.44 -5.25 20.53
N LYS A 360 -18.81 -5.90 21.63
CA LYS A 360 -18.89 -5.27 22.96
C LYS A 360 -17.54 -5.21 23.67
N MET A 361 -16.54 -5.93 23.19
CA MET A 361 -15.20 -5.92 23.80
C MET A 361 -14.44 -4.65 23.46
N ASP A 362 -14.63 -4.07 22.28
CA ASP A 362 -14.02 -2.80 21.90
C ASP A 362 -14.83 -1.63 22.48
N ALA A 363 -14.30 -0.97 23.50
CA ALA A 363 -14.93 0.17 24.16
C ALA A 363 -15.08 1.41 23.24
N THR A 364 -14.36 1.44 22.13
CA THR A 364 -14.38 2.54 21.16
C THR A 364 -15.31 2.25 19.97
N SER A 365 -15.97 1.10 19.92
CA SER A 365 -16.89 0.75 18.83
C SER A 365 -18.12 1.69 18.81
N ALA A 366 -18.63 1.97 17.61
CA ALA A 366 -19.82 2.80 17.43
C ALA A 366 -21.01 2.27 18.25
N ALA A 367 -21.21 0.95 18.29
CA ALA A 367 -22.25 0.31 19.07
C ALA A 367 -22.14 0.59 20.58
N ASN A 368 -20.93 0.61 21.13
CA ASN A 368 -20.71 0.95 22.54
C ASN A 368 -20.88 2.46 22.81
N ILE A 369 -20.54 3.31 21.86
CA ILE A 369 -20.76 4.76 21.95
C ILE A 369 -22.27 5.06 21.93
N GLU A 370 -23.01 4.46 21.01
CA GLU A 370 -24.46 4.58 20.91
C GLU A 370 -25.18 4.01 22.14
N ALA A 371 -24.75 2.84 22.64
CA ALA A 371 -25.30 2.25 23.86
C ALA A 371 -25.10 3.14 25.10
N LYS A 372 -23.91 3.75 25.23
CA LYS A 372 -23.64 4.72 26.30
C LYS A 372 -24.49 5.99 26.15
N ALA A 373 -24.66 6.48 24.92
CA ALA A 373 -25.54 7.65 24.66
C ALA A 373 -27.01 7.33 24.89
N ALA A 374 -27.49 6.11 24.59
CA ALA A 374 -28.86 5.68 24.84
C ALA A 374 -29.15 5.45 26.32
N LEU A 375 -28.17 5.03 27.12
CA LEU A 375 -28.31 4.86 28.60
C LEU A 375 -28.26 6.14 29.39
N SER A 376 -27.91 7.25 28.77
CA SER A 376 -27.82 8.58 29.40
C SER A 376 -28.46 9.66 28.53
N PRO A 377 -29.80 9.72 28.42
CA PRO A 377 -30.47 10.75 27.61
C PRO A 377 -30.37 12.16 28.20
N THR A 378 -29.68 12.38 29.30
CA THR A 378 -29.55 13.69 29.98
C THR A 378 -28.19 13.92 30.64
N VAL A 379 -27.15 13.26 30.22
CA VAL A 379 -25.79 13.71 30.54
C VAL A 379 -25.34 14.59 29.37
N THR A 380 -25.64 15.91 29.48
CA THR A 380 -24.64 16.89 29.08
C THR A 380 -23.30 16.32 29.55
N VAL A 381 -22.42 15.98 28.60
CA VAL A 381 -21.01 15.75 28.92
C VAL A 381 -20.57 17.03 29.60
N GLU A 382 -20.73 17.10 30.94
CA GLU A 382 -19.91 18.01 31.71
C GLU A 382 -18.52 17.72 31.22
N LYS A 383 -17.88 18.74 30.63
CA LYS A 383 -16.45 18.71 30.34
C LYS A 383 -15.82 18.42 31.72
N ARG A 384 -15.59 17.14 32.05
CA ARG A 384 -14.73 16.78 33.18
C ARG A 384 -13.43 17.49 32.88
N LYS A 385 -13.15 18.54 33.64
CA LYS A 385 -11.85 19.19 33.57
C LYS A 385 -10.83 18.11 33.83
N LEU A 386 -9.95 17.89 32.89
CA LEU A 386 -8.81 16.97 33.03
C LEU A 386 -7.78 17.71 33.91
N ASP A 387 -8.06 17.85 35.21
CA ASP A 387 -7.28 18.72 36.10
C ASP A 387 -5.85 18.20 36.31
N ARG A 388 -5.67 16.87 36.37
CA ARG A 388 -4.35 16.22 36.54
C ARG A 388 -4.31 14.95 35.75
N VAL A 389 -3.43 14.90 34.75
CA VAL A 389 -3.36 13.78 33.82
C VAL A 389 -1.92 13.36 33.49
N VAL A 390 -1.74 12.10 33.19
CA VAL A 390 -0.55 11.62 32.48
C VAL A 390 -0.89 11.40 31.03
N VAL A 391 -0.09 11.96 30.13
CA VAL A 391 -0.26 11.84 28.69
C VAL A 391 0.61 10.75 28.14
N GLY A 392 0.04 9.87 27.33
CA GLY A 392 0.79 8.89 26.54
C GLY A 392 0.53 9.09 25.04
N CYS A 393 1.59 9.05 24.26
CA CYS A 393 1.50 9.19 22.81
C CYS A 393 2.16 7.99 22.11
N ASP A 394 1.50 7.51 21.06
CA ASP A 394 2.03 6.48 20.16
C ASP A 394 2.08 7.05 18.75
N PHE A 395 3.30 7.32 18.27
CA PHE A 395 3.55 7.82 16.92
C PHE A 395 3.81 6.67 15.98
N GLY A 396 2.74 5.98 15.60
CA GLY A 396 2.78 4.88 14.64
C GLY A 396 2.96 5.33 13.19
N SER A 397 3.27 4.40 12.30
CA SER A 397 3.55 4.69 10.89
C SER A 397 2.32 5.08 10.07
N THR A 398 1.14 4.67 10.49
CA THR A 398 -0.14 4.95 9.81
C THR A 398 -1.04 5.90 10.57
N THR A 399 -0.95 5.86 11.90
CA THR A 399 -1.74 6.70 12.80
C THR A 399 -0.91 7.11 13.99
N ALA A 400 -1.04 8.35 14.42
CA ALA A 400 -0.56 8.84 15.70
C ALA A 400 -1.73 8.92 16.68
N LYS A 401 -1.51 8.56 17.93
CA LYS A 401 -2.55 8.50 18.96
C LYS A 401 -2.04 9.12 20.26
N ALA A 402 -2.94 9.73 20.99
CA ALA A 402 -2.64 10.21 22.33
C ALA A 402 -3.78 9.87 23.29
N VAL A 403 -3.43 9.61 24.54
CA VAL A 403 -4.35 9.32 25.62
C VAL A 403 -4.01 10.16 26.85
N CYS A 404 -5.03 10.47 27.65
CA CYS A 404 -4.91 11.02 28.99
C CYS A 404 -5.37 9.97 29.99
N LEU A 405 -4.49 9.56 30.89
CA LEU A 405 -4.85 8.74 32.05
C LEU A 405 -4.94 9.64 33.32
N GLY A 406 -5.94 9.36 34.15
CA GLY A 406 -5.97 9.87 35.50
C GLY A 406 -4.91 9.21 36.40
N PRO A 407 -4.65 9.77 37.60
CA PRO A 407 -3.76 9.17 38.62
C PRO A 407 -4.18 7.75 38.99
N ASP A 408 -5.47 7.42 38.90
CA ASP A 408 -6.02 6.08 39.17
C ASP A 408 -5.92 5.13 37.96
N LYS A 409 -5.15 5.49 36.92
CA LYS A 409 -4.94 4.72 35.70
C LYS A 409 -6.17 4.56 34.81
N GLU A 410 -7.23 5.31 35.06
CA GLU A 410 -8.43 5.31 34.21
C GLU A 410 -8.18 6.13 32.94
N LEU A 411 -8.69 5.63 31.80
CA LEU A 411 -8.64 6.36 30.54
C LEU A 411 -9.71 7.46 30.54
N LEU A 412 -9.27 8.72 30.56
CA LEU A 412 -10.13 9.90 30.60
C LEU A 412 -10.41 10.50 29.22
N PHE A 413 -9.42 10.44 28.32
CA PHE A 413 -9.50 11.01 26.98
C PHE A 413 -8.59 10.25 26.01
N SER A 414 -9.02 10.17 24.76
CA SER A 414 -8.18 9.67 23.66
C SER A 414 -8.42 10.48 22.40
N CYS A 415 -7.39 10.68 21.63
CA CYS A 415 -7.46 11.30 20.30
C CYS A 415 -6.47 10.64 19.34
N TYR A 416 -6.72 10.83 18.05
CA TYR A 416 -5.85 10.30 17.02
C TYR A 416 -5.74 11.24 15.82
N ALA A 417 -4.66 11.06 15.04
CA ALA A 417 -4.46 11.68 13.76
C ALA A 417 -3.98 10.62 12.75
N LEU A 418 -4.43 10.72 11.51
CA LEU A 418 -3.82 9.97 10.43
C LEU A 418 -2.41 10.49 10.21
N SER A 419 -1.41 9.61 10.30
CA SER A 419 -0.03 10.01 10.08
C SER A 419 0.19 10.40 8.62
N LYS A 420 0.66 11.62 8.42
CA LYS A 420 1.12 12.10 7.11
C LYS A 420 2.61 11.80 6.88
N GLY A 421 3.19 10.94 7.72
CA GLY A 421 4.59 10.55 7.68
C GLY A 421 5.54 11.58 8.30
N ASN A 422 5.04 12.70 8.78
CA ASN A 422 5.81 13.71 9.48
C ASN A 422 5.46 13.73 10.96
N PRO A 423 6.29 13.13 11.84
CA PRO A 423 5.97 13.00 13.25
C PRO A 423 5.79 14.35 13.97
N ILE A 424 6.45 15.42 13.49
CA ILE A 424 6.31 16.75 14.10
C ILE A 424 4.94 17.33 13.80
N GLU A 425 4.47 17.23 12.57
CA GLU A 425 3.14 17.71 12.21
C GLU A 425 2.05 16.83 12.84
N ASP A 426 2.25 15.52 12.91
CA ASP A 426 1.35 14.62 13.62
C ASP A 426 1.26 14.99 15.11
N ALA A 427 2.40 15.32 15.73
CA ALA A 427 2.44 15.81 17.12
C ALA A 427 1.66 17.12 17.29
N LYS A 428 1.83 18.10 16.39
CA LYS A 428 1.06 19.37 16.46
C LYS A 428 -0.44 19.12 16.42
N ILE A 429 -0.91 18.20 15.56
CA ILE A 429 -2.32 17.85 15.45
C ILE A 429 -2.82 17.24 16.77
N LEU A 430 -2.10 16.25 17.32
CA LEU A 430 -2.48 15.61 18.58
C LEU A 430 -2.46 16.58 19.76
N PHE A 431 -1.41 17.38 19.88
CA PHE A 431 -1.25 18.30 21.00
C PHE A 431 -2.25 19.47 20.94
N ARG A 432 -2.76 19.83 19.77
CA ARG A 432 -3.90 20.77 19.66
C ARG A 432 -5.18 20.17 20.25
N GLN A 433 -5.48 18.91 19.92
CA GLN A 433 -6.65 18.20 20.50
C GLN A 433 -6.49 17.98 22.01
N LEU A 434 -5.28 17.66 22.48
CA LEU A 434 -4.98 17.54 23.90
C LEU A 434 -5.15 18.88 24.63
N LYS A 435 -4.72 20.01 24.05
CA LYS A 435 -4.90 21.36 24.61
C LYS A 435 -6.36 21.69 24.78
N GLU A 436 -7.19 21.38 23.81
CA GLU A 436 -8.64 21.62 23.88
C GLU A 436 -9.30 20.78 24.99
N ALA A 437 -8.82 19.53 25.18
CA ALA A 437 -9.37 18.63 26.19
C ALA A 437 -8.87 18.95 27.62
N ILE A 438 -7.56 19.19 27.79
CA ILE A 438 -6.93 19.40 29.12
C ILE A 438 -7.13 20.83 29.61
N GLY A 439 -7.09 21.82 28.70
CA GLY A 439 -7.19 23.23 29.05
C GLY A 439 -6.07 23.68 29.98
N ASP A 440 -6.41 24.16 31.20
CA ASP A 440 -5.48 24.62 32.23
C ASP A 440 -5.01 23.47 33.16
N GLY A 441 -5.36 22.22 32.87
CA GLY A 441 -5.00 21.06 33.70
C GLY A 441 -3.51 20.79 33.72
N GLU A 442 -3.05 20.12 34.78
CA GLU A 442 -1.65 19.77 35.01
C GLU A 442 -1.28 18.46 34.30
N ILE A 443 -0.24 18.47 33.47
CA ILE A 443 0.37 17.26 32.88
C ILE A 443 1.44 16.76 33.88
N LEU A 444 1.12 15.66 34.56
CA LEU A 444 1.99 15.02 35.57
C LEU A 444 3.19 14.34 34.92
N GLY A 445 3.02 13.81 33.70
CA GLY A 445 4.07 13.16 32.94
C GLY A 445 3.64 12.95 31.49
N LEU A 446 4.65 12.91 30.59
CA LEU A 446 4.48 12.66 29.17
C LEU A 446 5.33 11.46 28.76
N GLY A 447 4.66 10.36 28.40
CA GLY A 447 5.28 9.17 27.82
C GLY A 447 5.06 9.09 26.32
N ILE A 448 6.08 8.71 25.57
CA ILE A 448 5.96 8.53 24.12
C ILE A 448 6.53 7.19 23.66
N THR A 449 5.89 6.61 22.64
CA THR A 449 6.30 5.37 21.99
C THR A 449 6.12 5.46 20.47
N GLY A 450 6.37 4.39 19.77
CA GLY A 450 6.29 4.33 18.32
C GLY A 450 7.59 4.77 17.62
N TYR A 451 7.59 4.74 16.29
CA TYR A 451 8.80 5.05 15.51
C TYR A 451 9.26 6.50 15.64
N GLY A 452 8.35 7.45 15.88
CA GLY A 452 8.66 8.87 16.10
C GLY A 452 9.29 9.19 17.45
N LYS A 453 9.38 8.23 18.35
CA LYS A 453 9.82 8.37 19.75
C LYS A 453 11.14 9.12 19.90
N ASP A 454 12.17 8.69 19.19
CA ASP A 454 13.52 9.23 19.35
C ASP A 454 13.65 10.67 18.82
N LEU A 455 12.88 11.00 17.77
CA LEU A 455 12.79 12.36 17.25
C LEU A 455 12.03 13.28 18.22
N LEU A 456 10.88 12.83 18.71
CA LEU A 456 9.93 13.69 19.41
C LEU A 456 10.23 13.82 20.89
N LYS A 457 10.97 12.88 21.51
CA LYS A 457 11.26 12.90 22.95
C LYS A 457 11.81 14.24 23.41
N GLY A 458 12.84 14.74 22.74
CA GLY A 458 13.42 16.02 23.09
C GLY A 458 12.56 17.20 22.66
N ILE A 459 12.01 17.13 21.44
CA ILE A 459 11.18 18.21 20.88
C ILE A 459 10.00 18.54 21.77
N LEU A 460 9.30 17.52 22.28
CA LEU A 460 8.14 17.68 23.15
C LEU A 460 8.51 17.87 24.63
N GLY A 461 9.73 17.54 25.02
CA GLY A 461 10.12 17.43 26.42
C GLY A 461 9.45 16.22 27.09
N ALA A 462 9.33 15.11 26.37
CA ALA A 462 8.73 13.90 26.91
C ALA A 462 9.64 13.27 27.97
N ASP A 463 9.03 12.89 29.11
CA ASP A 463 9.71 12.34 30.27
C ASP A 463 10.20 10.91 30.02
N CYS A 464 9.34 10.11 29.42
CA CYS A 464 9.60 8.70 29.12
C CYS A 464 9.53 8.41 27.62
N GLY A 465 10.63 7.92 27.04
CA GLY A 465 10.63 7.29 25.71
C GLY A 465 10.52 5.78 25.88
N VAL A 466 9.35 5.22 25.63
CA VAL A 466 9.04 3.83 25.92
C VAL A 466 9.26 2.96 24.69
N VAL A 467 9.93 1.82 24.83
CA VAL A 467 10.04 0.85 23.75
C VAL A 467 8.65 0.30 23.44
N GLU A 468 8.32 0.21 22.18
CA GLU A 468 6.96 -0.11 21.71
C GLU A 468 6.43 -1.44 22.26
N THR A 469 7.25 -2.49 22.28
CA THR A 469 6.89 -3.78 22.88
C THR A 469 6.61 -3.69 24.38
N ILE A 470 7.32 -2.84 25.10
CA ILE A 470 7.09 -2.59 26.53
C ILE A 470 5.78 -1.85 26.73
N ALA A 471 5.51 -0.82 25.91
CA ALA A 471 4.27 -0.06 25.99
C ALA A 471 3.06 -0.98 25.74
N HIS A 472 3.08 -1.75 24.68
CA HIS A 472 2.00 -2.68 24.34
C HIS A 472 1.79 -3.77 25.40
N ALA A 473 2.88 -4.33 25.96
CA ALA A 473 2.79 -5.29 27.04
C ALA A 473 2.23 -4.67 28.35
N SER A 474 2.66 -3.46 28.68
CA SER A 474 2.15 -2.74 29.86
C SER A 474 0.64 -2.47 29.78
N ALA A 475 0.14 -2.07 28.61
CA ALA A 475 -1.29 -1.87 28.39
C ALA A 475 -2.06 -3.20 28.51
N GLY A 476 -1.61 -4.24 27.84
CA GLY A 476 -2.28 -5.55 27.90
C GLY A 476 -2.31 -6.14 29.29
N LEU A 477 -1.21 -6.07 30.05
CA LEU A 477 -1.14 -6.56 31.42
C LEU A 477 -1.93 -5.72 32.44
N HIS A 478 -2.11 -4.43 32.16
CA HIS A 478 -2.94 -3.57 33.00
C HIS A 478 -4.41 -4.01 32.99
N TYR A 479 -4.94 -4.37 31.83
CA TYR A 479 -6.33 -4.83 31.70
C TYR A 479 -6.48 -6.34 31.93
N PHE A 480 -5.46 -7.12 31.62
CA PHE A 480 -5.45 -8.58 31.69
C PHE A 480 -4.17 -9.10 32.34
N PRO A 481 -4.06 -8.99 33.69
CA PRO A 481 -2.82 -9.38 34.41
C PRO A 481 -2.52 -10.87 34.33
N ASP A 482 -3.50 -11.69 33.97
CA ASP A 482 -3.42 -13.16 33.82
C ASP A 482 -3.23 -13.58 32.34
N ALA A 483 -2.92 -12.66 31.41
CA ALA A 483 -2.68 -12.98 30.02
C ALA A 483 -1.47 -13.89 29.83
N ASP A 484 -1.59 -14.90 28.97
CA ASP A 484 -0.49 -15.77 28.54
C ASP A 484 0.17 -15.22 27.25
N CYS A 485 -0.63 -14.55 26.41
CA CYS A 485 -0.17 -14.02 25.14
C CYS A 485 -0.89 -12.73 24.75
N ILE A 486 -0.13 -11.77 24.25
CA ILE A 486 -0.66 -10.57 23.61
C ILE A 486 -0.26 -10.62 22.14
N CYS A 487 -1.25 -10.60 21.25
CA CYS A 487 -1.06 -10.51 19.81
C CYS A 487 -1.48 -9.11 19.34
N ASP A 488 -0.51 -8.27 19.05
CA ASP A 488 -0.70 -6.93 18.52
C ASP A 488 -0.52 -6.92 17.01
N VAL A 489 -1.58 -6.56 16.29
CA VAL A 489 -1.54 -6.41 14.82
C VAL A 489 -1.78 -4.94 14.49
N GLY A 490 -0.69 -4.28 14.17
CA GLY A 490 -0.68 -2.87 13.80
C GLY A 490 -0.98 -2.64 12.31
N GLY A 491 -0.78 -1.39 11.89
CA GLY A 491 -0.91 -1.01 10.49
C GLY A 491 0.17 -1.62 9.60
N VAL A 492 1.42 -1.67 10.07
CA VAL A 492 2.58 -2.17 9.28
C VAL A 492 3.38 -3.27 9.95
N ASP A 493 3.14 -3.55 11.21
CA ASP A 493 3.87 -4.56 11.98
C ASP A 493 2.95 -5.50 12.75
N VAL A 494 3.53 -6.62 13.15
CA VAL A 494 2.88 -7.64 13.97
C VAL A 494 3.81 -7.95 15.14
N LYS A 495 3.29 -7.91 16.35
CA LYS A 495 4.01 -8.24 17.57
C LYS A 495 3.27 -9.34 18.33
N ILE A 496 3.95 -10.41 18.66
CA ILE A 496 3.41 -11.47 19.52
C ILE A 496 4.30 -11.51 20.77
N MET A 497 3.71 -11.26 21.92
CA MET A 497 4.38 -11.24 23.22
C MET A 497 3.87 -12.42 24.04
N ILE A 498 4.78 -13.33 24.40
CA ILE A 498 4.49 -14.48 25.25
C ILE A 498 4.83 -14.08 26.68
N LEU A 499 3.86 -14.28 27.56
CA LEU A 499 3.94 -13.83 28.95
C LEU A 499 4.11 -15.04 29.89
N LYS A 500 4.90 -14.85 30.93
CA LYS A 500 5.01 -15.78 32.06
C LYS A 500 5.09 -14.98 33.35
N ASN A 501 4.21 -15.28 34.29
CA ASN A 501 4.15 -14.61 35.58
C ASN A 501 4.10 -13.07 35.46
N GLY A 502 3.27 -12.54 34.56
CA GLY A 502 3.11 -11.12 34.35
C GLY A 502 4.31 -10.41 33.69
N THR A 503 5.23 -11.15 33.10
CA THR A 503 6.40 -10.59 32.40
C THR A 503 6.54 -11.16 31.00
N VAL A 504 7.06 -10.36 30.06
CA VAL A 504 7.34 -10.83 28.69
C VAL A 504 8.52 -11.79 28.73
N SER A 505 8.26 -13.07 28.46
CA SER A 505 9.28 -14.12 28.44
C SER A 505 9.90 -14.33 27.06
N ASP A 506 9.14 -14.08 25.99
CA ASP A 506 9.59 -14.13 24.61
C ASP A 506 8.72 -13.18 23.76
N PHE A 507 9.26 -12.69 22.66
CA PHE A 507 8.50 -11.89 21.72
C PHE A 507 8.90 -12.17 20.27
N ARG A 508 7.94 -12.02 19.38
CA ARG A 508 8.13 -12.11 17.93
C ARG A 508 7.69 -10.79 17.31
N LEU A 509 8.53 -10.23 16.48
CA LEU A 509 8.28 -8.98 15.77
C LEU A 509 8.46 -9.19 14.29
N ASN A 510 7.47 -8.82 13.50
CA ASN A 510 7.60 -8.73 12.06
C ASN A 510 7.20 -7.33 11.59
N SER A 511 8.17 -6.55 11.15
CA SER A 511 8.00 -5.20 10.60
C SER A 511 8.33 -5.12 9.10
N GLN A 512 8.73 -6.23 8.49
CA GLN A 512 9.21 -6.25 7.10
C GLN A 512 8.20 -6.80 6.10
N CYS A 513 7.22 -7.60 6.57
CA CYS A 513 6.24 -8.23 5.69
C CYS A 513 4.83 -7.72 6.00
N SER A 514 4.20 -7.14 5.00
CA SER A 514 2.86 -6.55 5.14
C SER A 514 1.70 -7.54 5.07
N SER A 515 1.95 -8.84 4.84
CA SER A 515 0.89 -9.81 4.54
C SER A 515 -0.06 -10.14 5.70
N GLY A 516 0.27 -9.74 6.91
CA GLY A 516 -0.52 -9.98 8.11
C GLY A 516 -0.91 -8.71 8.86
N ASN A 517 -0.83 -7.52 8.23
CA ASN A 517 -1.07 -6.24 8.90
C ASN A 517 -2.23 -5.44 8.30
N GLY A 518 -2.68 -4.42 9.03
CA GLY A 518 -3.85 -3.62 8.70
C GLY A 518 -3.69 -2.80 7.42
N ALA A 519 -2.49 -2.27 7.12
CA ALA A 519 -2.28 -1.46 5.94
C ALA A 519 -2.42 -2.26 4.63
N PHE A 520 -2.05 -3.54 4.66
CA PHE A 520 -2.28 -4.42 3.51
C PHE A 520 -3.77 -4.68 3.29
N LEU A 521 -4.51 -5.00 4.36
CA LEU A 521 -5.96 -5.20 4.29
C LEU A 521 -6.67 -3.94 3.81
N GLN A 522 -6.32 -2.79 4.39
CA GLN A 522 -6.86 -1.49 3.99
C GLN A 522 -6.58 -1.21 2.52
N GLY A 523 -5.33 -1.38 2.06
CA GLY A 523 -4.97 -1.12 0.67
C GLY A 523 -5.70 -2.01 -0.34
N VAL A 524 -6.06 -3.24 0.05
CA VAL A 524 -6.87 -4.13 -0.80
C VAL A 524 -8.34 -3.70 -0.79
N ALA A 525 -8.92 -3.39 0.37
CA ALA A 525 -10.30 -2.92 0.49
C ALA A 525 -10.53 -1.63 -0.32
N GLU A 526 -9.63 -0.64 -0.16
CA GLU A 526 -9.67 0.62 -0.90
C GLU A 526 -9.54 0.42 -2.41
N ARG A 527 -8.71 -0.53 -2.85
CA ARG A 527 -8.60 -0.89 -4.27
C ARG A 527 -9.92 -1.39 -4.84
N PHE A 528 -10.70 -2.08 -4.02
CA PHE A 528 -12.04 -2.56 -4.37
C PHE A 528 -13.13 -1.49 -4.22
N GLY A 529 -12.77 -0.28 -3.79
CA GLY A 529 -13.72 0.79 -3.51
C GLY A 529 -14.54 0.58 -2.25
N ILE A 530 -14.06 -0.28 -1.31
CA ILE A 530 -14.73 -0.60 -0.05
C ILE A 530 -14.06 0.19 1.08
N PRO A 531 -14.80 1.06 1.78
CA PRO A 531 -14.28 1.75 2.96
C PRO A 531 -13.84 0.75 4.04
N LEU A 532 -12.77 1.08 4.76
CA LEU A 532 -12.25 0.22 5.83
C LEU A 532 -13.29 -0.10 6.89
N SER A 533 -14.18 0.86 7.20
CA SER A 533 -15.31 0.70 8.14
C SER A 533 -16.33 -0.36 7.70
N GLU A 534 -16.47 -0.60 6.40
CA GLU A 534 -17.41 -1.58 5.85
C GLU A 534 -16.75 -2.94 5.55
N MET A 535 -15.44 -3.04 5.70
CA MET A 535 -14.69 -4.22 5.27
C MET A 535 -15.15 -5.51 5.96
N ALA A 536 -15.43 -5.46 7.27
CA ALA A 536 -15.88 -6.62 8.03
C ALA A 536 -17.26 -7.10 7.55
N ASP A 537 -18.20 -6.15 7.40
CA ASP A 537 -19.57 -6.45 6.97
C ASP A 537 -19.57 -7.06 5.57
N LYS A 538 -18.78 -6.50 4.65
CA LYS A 538 -18.60 -7.04 3.30
C LYS A 538 -18.00 -8.45 3.31
N ALA A 539 -16.96 -8.68 4.11
CA ALA A 539 -16.34 -10.01 4.23
C ALA A 539 -17.33 -11.07 4.80
N PHE A 540 -18.22 -10.67 5.71
CA PHE A 540 -19.24 -11.58 6.25
C PHE A 540 -20.37 -11.93 5.27
N LEU A 541 -20.55 -11.14 4.19
CA LEU A 541 -21.52 -11.46 3.13
C LEU A 541 -21.05 -12.61 2.23
N ALA A 542 -19.76 -12.93 2.24
CA ALA A 542 -19.20 -13.97 1.40
C ALA A 542 -19.72 -15.36 1.80
N GLN A 543 -20.42 -16.04 0.90
CA GLN A 543 -20.89 -17.41 1.09
C GLN A 543 -19.84 -18.46 0.70
N ALA A 544 -18.90 -18.05 -0.13
CA ALA A 544 -17.73 -18.83 -0.51
C ALA A 544 -16.52 -17.90 -0.59
N MET A 545 -15.32 -18.44 -0.40
CA MET A 545 -14.08 -17.66 -0.52
C MET A 545 -13.00 -18.48 -1.24
N PRO A 546 -12.14 -17.81 -2.05
CA PRO A 546 -11.04 -18.48 -2.71
C PRO A 546 -9.96 -18.92 -1.72
N GLN A 547 -9.16 -19.88 -2.12
CA GLN A 547 -7.98 -20.26 -1.37
C GLN A 547 -6.83 -19.33 -1.74
N LEU A 548 -6.21 -18.68 -0.73
CA LEU A 548 -5.02 -17.85 -0.86
C LEU A 548 -3.82 -18.55 -0.22
N SER A 549 -2.63 -18.22 -0.71
CA SER A 549 -1.36 -18.77 -0.20
C SER A 549 -0.92 -18.02 1.06
N MET A 550 -0.41 -18.75 2.05
CA MET A 550 0.33 -18.15 3.15
C MET A 550 1.68 -17.62 2.63
N GLY A 551 2.06 -16.41 3.02
CA GLY A 551 3.34 -15.83 2.59
C GLY A 551 3.35 -14.31 2.61
N CYS A 552 4.33 -13.73 1.90
CA CYS A 552 4.47 -12.27 1.88
C CYS A 552 3.36 -11.57 1.07
N GLY A 553 3.17 -10.27 1.30
CA GLY A 553 2.15 -9.47 0.62
C GLY A 553 2.27 -9.45 -0.91
N VAL A 554 3.47 -9.69 -1.48
CA VAL A 554 3.67 -9.81 -2.93
C VAL A 554 2.93 -11.03 -3.48
N PHE A 555 3.10 -12.19 -2.83
CA PHE A 555 2.41 -13.42 -3.24
C PHE A 555 0.90 -13.28 -3.08
N LEU A 556 0.45 -12.73 -1.95
CA LEU A 556 -0.98 -12.45 -1.75
C LEU A 556 -1.55 -11.50 -2.81
N GLN A 557 -0.80 -10.47 -3.19
CA GLN A 557 -1.22 -9.57 -4.27
C GLN A 557 -1.40 -10.32 -5.59
N SER A 558 -0.46 -11.21 -5.93
CA SER A 558 -0.56 -12.06 -7.12
C SER A 558 -1.74 -13.02 -7.05
N ASP A 559 -1.98 -13.62 -5.87
CA ASP A 559 -3.14 -14.46 -5.64
C ASP A 559 -4.45 -13.68 -5.83
N ILE A 560 -4.58 -12.49 -5.26
CA ILE A 560 -5.75 -11.62 -5.41
C ILE A 560 -6.04 -11.37 -6.89
N VAL A 561 -5.02 -10.97 -7.68
CA VAL A 561 -5.16 -10.74 -9.12
C VAL A 561 -5.63 -12.01 -9.84
N ASN A 562 -5.05 -13.17 -9.50
CA ASN A 562 -5.43 -14.44 -10.09
C ASN A 562 -6.87 -14.85 -9.72
N GLN A 563 -7.30 -14.57 -8.49
CA GLN A 563 -8.68 -14.86 -8.08
C GLN A 563 -9.68 -13.90 -8.73
N GLN A 564 -9.33 -12.62 -8.88
CA GLN A 564 -10.14 -11.68 -9.68
C GLN A 564 -10.33 -12.17 -11.13
N ARG A 565 -9.25 -12.66 -11.75
CA ARG A 565 -9.29 -13.25 -13.12
C ARG A 565 -10.22 -14.47 -13.20
N LYS A 566 -10.38 -15.20 -12.09
CA LYS A 566 -11.32 -16.33 -11.96
C LYS A 566 -12.74 -15.91 -11.61
N GLY A 567 -13.03 -14.61 -11.54
CA GLY A 567 -14.35 -14.05 -11.27
C GLY A 567 -14.74 -13.98 -9.79
N TRP A 568 -13.79 -14.15 -8.85
CA TRP A 568 -14.05 -13.93 -7.44
C TRP A 568 -14.28 -12.45 -7.16
N GLN A 569 -15.34 -12.14 -6.39
CA GLN A 569 -15.76 -10.78 -6.07
C GLN A 569 -14.95 -10.21 -4.90
N ALA A 570 -15.06 -8.90 -4.68
CA ALA A 570 -14.33 -8.21 -3.63
C ALA A 570 -14.62 -8.77 -2.24
N GLU A 571 -15.89 -9.03 -1.92
CA GLU A 571 -16.34 -9.54 -0.64
C GLU A 571 -15.74 -10.93 -0.34
N GLU A 572 -15.70 -11.79 -1.36
CA GLU A 572 -15.16 -13.15 -1.29
C GLU A 572 -13.63 -13.14 -1.10
N ILE A 573 -12.94 -12.22 -1.78
CA ILE A 573 -11.49 -12.04 -1.65
C ILE A 573 -11.15 -11.43 -0.29
N LEU A 574 -11.93 -10.48 0.22
CA LEU A 574 -11.73 -9.90 1.55
C LEU A 574 -11.95 -10.95 2.65
N ALA A 575 -12.96 -11.81 2.51
CA ALA A 575 -13.16 -12.95 3.42
C ALA A 575 -11.95 -13.90 3.42
N ALA A 576 -11.42 -14.23 2.23
CA ALA A 576 -10.25 -15.07 2.09
C ALA A 576 -8.99 -14.42 2.71
N LEU A 577 -8.83 -13.10 2.56
CA LEU A 577 -7.73 -12.35 3.19
C LEU A 577 -7.83 -12.37 4.72
N CYS A 578 -9.02 -12.18 5.27
CA CYS A 578 -9.22 -12.32 6.71
C CYS A 578 -8.89 -13.76 7.16
N SER A 579 -9.30 -14.78 6.38
CA SER A 579 -9.05 -16.20 6.69
C SER A 579 -7.56 -16.59 6.66
N ILE A 580 -6.74 -15.98 5.77
CA ILE A 580 -5.31 -16.29 5.68
C ILE A 580 -4.47 -15.50 6.70
N LEU A 581 -4.99 -14.39 7.24
CA LEU A 581 -4.27 -13.51 8.15
C LEU A 581 -3.75 -14.24 9.40
N PRO A 582 -4.50 -15.10 10.11
CA PRO A 582 -3.97 -15.82 11.26
C PRO A 582 -2.77 -16.71 10.92
N LEU A 583 -2.75 -17.35 9.76
CA LEU A 583 -1.60 -18.15 9.34
C LEU A 583 -0.39 -17.25 9.11
N ASN A 584 -0.59 -16.08 8.50
CA ASN A 584 0.49 -15.12 8.31
C ASN A 584 1.00 -14.53 9.63
N VAL A 585 0.12 -14.28 10.59
CA VAL A 585 0.46 -13.75 11.92
C VAL A 585 1.19 -14.82 12.75
N TRP A 586 0.59 -15.97 12.95
CA TRP A 586 1.08 -16.96 13.91
C TRP A 586 2.19 -17.84 13.34
N ILE A 587 2.01 -18.33 12.12
CA ILE A 587 2.94 -19.30 11.52
C ILE A 587 4.05 -18.57 10.77
N TYR A 588 3.71 -17.71 9.81
CA TYR A 588 4.71 -17.09 8.94
C TYR A 588 5.52 -16.01 9.66
N ALA A 589 4.87 -15.06 10.34
CA ALA A 589 5.54 -13.99 11.08
C ALA A 589 6.03 -14.43 12.46
N GLY A 590 5.21 -15.14 13.21
CA GLY A 590 5.48 -15.59 14.57
C GLY A 590 6.35 -16.84 14.65
N GLY A 591 6.45 -17.65 13.60
CA GLY A 591 7.16 -18.94 13.63
C GLY A 591 6.55 -19.94 14.62
N MET A 592 5.28 -19.80 14.95
CA MET A 592 4.59 -20.52 16.03
C MET A 592 3.69 -21.62 15.48
N ASN A 593 4.23 -22.79 15.23
CA ASN A 593 3.46 -23.94 14.73
C ASN A 593 2.59 -24.59 15.79
N ASN A 594 2.92 -24.43 17.07
CA ASN A 594 2.19 -25.03 18.19
C ASN A 594 1.80 -23.98 19.24
N LEU A 595 0.54 -23.53 19.20
CA LEU A 595 0.02 -22.56 20.14
C LEU A 595 -0.29 -23.16 21.54
N SER A 596 -0.44 -24.47 21.67
CA SER A 596 -0.75 -25.09 22.97
C SER A 596 0.34 -24.91 24.04
N GLN A 597 1.55 -24.57 23.62
CA GLN A 597 2.67 -24.28 24.53
C GLN A 597 2.70 -22.83 25.04
N VAL A 598 1.88 -21.96 24.45
CA VAL A 598 1.85 -20.53 24.80
C VAL A 598 1.01 -20.28 26.05
N GLY A 599 -0.12 -20.98 26.19
CA GLY A 599 -1.08 -20.83 27.25
C GLY A 599 -2.52 -20.84 26.74
N LYS A 600 -3.45 -20.35 27.54
CA LYS A 600 -4.89 -20.38 27.23
C LYS A 600 -5.50 -19.00 27.06
N LYS A 601 -4.93 -17.94 27.66
CA LYS A 601 -5.48 -16.58 27.60
C LYS A 601 -4.76 -15.71 26.59
N TYR A 602 -5.44 -15.40 25.49
CA TYR A 602 -4.94 -14.63 24.35
C TYR A 602 -5.62 -13.26 24.28
N ILE A 603 -4.82 -12.21 24.25
CA ILE A 603 -5.31 -10.84 24.09
C ILE A 603 -5.01 -10.38 22.67
N LEU A 604 -6.05 -10.04 21.93
CA LEU A 604 -5.96 -9.44 20.61
C LEU A 604 -5.90 -7.92 20.74
N GLN A 605 -4.83 -7.31 20.25
CA GLN A 605 -4.52 -5.90 20.40
C GLN A 605 -4.04 -5.32 19.06
N GLY A 606 -4.02 -4.00 18.93
CA GLY A 606 -3.67 -3.31 17.70
C GLY A 606 -4.88 -2.94 16.85
N GLY A 607 -4.76 -1.87 16.08
CA GLY A 607 -5.87 -1.27 15.34
C GLY A 607 -6.54 -2.21 14.32
N THR A 608 -5.84 -3.23 13.83
CA THR A 608 -6.39 -4.21 12.90
C THR A 608 -7.48 -5.08 13.54
N HIS A 609 -7.42 -5.29 14.85
CA HIS A 609 -8.45 -6.03 15.60
C HIS A 609 -9.73 -5.23 15.89
N LYS A 610 -9.85 -3.99 15.41
CA LYS A 610 -11.14 -3.30 15.32
C LYS A 610 -12.03 -3.89 14.21
N ASN A 611 -11.45 -4.66 13.28
CA ASN A 611 -12.18 -5.36 12.23
C ASN A 611 -12.67 -6.73 12.74
N LEU A 612 -13.99 -6.88 12.90
CA LEU A 612 -14.60 -8.10 13.45
C LEU A 612 -14.38 -9.35 12.59
N ALA A 613 -14.21 -9.22 11.26
CA ALA A 613 -13.89 -10.37 10.40
C ALA A 613 -12.46 -10.88 10.68
N VAL A 614 -11.53 -9.98 10.97
CA VAL A 614 -10.18 -10.36 11.43
C VAL A 614 -10.25 -11.02 12.79
N VAL A 615 -10.98 -10.44 13.74
CA VAL A 615 -11.17 -11.04 15.08
C VAL A 615 -11.76 -12.44 14.96
N LYS A 616 -12.79 -12.62 14.13
CA LYS A 616 -13.43 -13.94 13.89
C LYS A 616 -12.41 -14.99 13.47
N THR A 617 -11.61 -14.68 12.48
CA THR A 617 -10.62 -15.63 11.95
C THR A 617 -9.47 -15.90 12.91
N GLN A 618 -9.05 -14.89 13.71
CA GLN A 618 -8.07 -15.07 14.78
C GLN A 618 -8.60 -16.01 15.88
N VAL A 619 -9.83 -15.77 16.33
CA VAL A 619 -10.50 -16.61 17.37
C VAL A 619 -10.64 -18.03 16.87
N ASP A 620 -11.13 -18.23 15.65
CA ASP A 620 -11.32 -19.57 15.08
C ASP A 620 -9.98 -20.30 14.93
N PHE A 621 -8.96 -19.62 14.47
CA PHE A 621 -7.62 -20.19 14.33
C PHE A 621 -7.03 -20.59 15.68
N ILE A 622 -7.05 -19.70 16.67
CA ILE A 622 -6.53 -19.99 18.00
C ILE A 622 -7.27 -21.18 18.63
N ARG A 623 -8.61 -21.17 18.59
CA ARG A 623 -9.43 -22.26 19.13
C ARG A 623 -9.28 -23.57 18.36
N SER A 624 -8.94 -23.53 17.08
CA SER A 624 -8.61 -24.75 16.32
C SER A 624 -7.33 -25.42 16.80
N LYS A 625 -6.44 -24.70 17.49
CA LYS A 625 -5.17 -25.18 18.05
C LYS A 625 -5.24 -25.39 19.56
N VAL A 626 -6.02 -24.57 20.26
CA VAL A 626 -6.23 -24.58 21.70
C VAL A 626 -7.74 -24.47 21.94
N PRO A 627 -8.50 -25.59 21.96
CA PRO A 627 -9.96 -25.58 21.97
C PRO A 627 -10.58 -24.82 23.14
N ASP A 628 -9.92 -24.79 24.29
CA ASP A 628 -10.35 -24.12 25.52
C ASP A 628 -9.71 -22.73 25.70
N ALA A 629 -9.21 -22.13 24.62
CA ALA A 629 -8.63 -20.80 24.67
C ALA A 629 -9.65 -19.73 25.01
N ASP A 630 -9.31 -18.88 25.98
CA ASP A 630 -9.95 -17.62 26.28
C ASP A 630 -9.33 -16.54 25.39
N VAL A 631 -10.05 -16.14 24.35
CA VAL A 631 -9.57 -15.14 23.39
C VAL A 631 -10.38 -13.87 23.57
N VAL A 632 -9.72 -12.79 23.94
CA VAL A 632 -10.32 -11.51 24.29
C VAL A 632 -9.73 -10.41 23.41
N VAL A 633 -10.55 -9.43 23.01
CA VAL A 633 -10.08 -8.21 22.35
C VAL A 633 -9.83 -7.16 23.42
N HIS A 634 -8.68 -6.49 23.34
CA HIS A 634 -8.36 -5.39 24.25
C HIS A 634 -9.38 -4.25 24.09
N PRO A 635 -9.95 -3.72 25.19
CA PRO A 635 -11.04 -2.73 25.11
C PRO A 635 -10.64 -1.43 24.41
N TYR A 636 -9.36 -1.14 24.36
CA TYR A 636 -8.76 -0.01 23.65
C TYR A 636 -7.65 -0.53 22.73
N SER A 637 -8.00 -1.43 21.83
CA SER A 637 -7.05 -2.19 21.01
C SER A 637 -6.16 -1.27 20.17
N GLY A 638 -6.70 -0.17 19.64
CA GLY A 638 -5.96 0.80 18.83
C GLY A 638 -5.10 1.76 19.64
N GLU A 639 -5.43 2.01 20.89
CA GLU A 639 -4.80 2.99 21.78
C GLU A 639 -3.77 2.36 22.74
N ALA A 640 -3.62 1.05 22.73
CA ALA A 640 -2.82 0.30 23.69
C ALA A 640 -1.36 0.77 23.80
N GLY A 641 -0.70 1.10 22.68
CA GLY A 641 0.65 1.68 22.71
C GLY A 641 0.73 2.99 23.49
N ALA A 642 -0.22 3.90 23.27
CA ALA A 642 -0.30 5.17 23.96
C ALA A 642 -0.63 4.97 25.45
N ILE A 643 -1.57 4.07 25.78
CA ILE A 643 -1.92 3.72 27.17
C ILE A 643 -0.68 3.18 27.90
N GLY A 644 0.07 2.27 27.29
CA GLY A 644 1.26 1.73 27.89
C GLY A 644 2.34 2.79 28.12
N ALA A 645 2.52 3.71 27.17
CA ALA A 645 3.44 4.84 27.35
C ALA A 645 3.02 5.75 28.52
N ALA A 646 1.71 6.01 28.68
CA ALA A 646 1.18 6.76 29.81
C ALA A 646 1.40 6.02 31.14
N LEU A 647 1.11 4.72 31.20
CA LEU A 647 1.32 3.90 32.41
C LEU A 647 2.78 3.91 32.88
N VAL A 648 3.74 3.78 31.97
CA VAL A 648 5.17 3.87 32.29
C VAL A 648 5.53 5.27 32.80
N SER A 649 4.94 6.32 32.21
CA SER A 649 5.18 7.69 32.65
C SER A 649 4.53 8.00 33.98
N LEU A 650 3.38 7.39 34.30
CA LEU A 650 2.74 7.49 35.59
C LEU A 650 3.57 6.84 36.69
N ASP A 651 4.08 5.62 36.45
CA ASP A 651 4.99 4.93 37.37
C ASP A 651 6.28 5.75 37.64
N TRP A 652 6.81 6.40 36.61
CA TRP A 652 7.94 7.31 36.74
C TRP A 652 7.59 8.52 37.60
N TRP A 653 6.40 9.13 37.42
CA TRP A 653 5.94 10.25 38.23
C TRP A 653 5.69 9.85 39.68
N GLU A 654 5.05 8.69 39.93
CA GLU A 654 4.84 8.14 41.27
C GLU A 654 6.16 7.93 42.05
N LYS A 655 7.26 7.67 41.35
CA LYS A 655 8.62 7.56 41.89
C LYS A 655 9.31 8.91 42.12
N GLY A 656 8.58 10.02 42.02
CA GLY A 656 9.10 11.38 42.28
C GLY A 656 9.59 12.13 41.05
N GLY A 657 9.29 11.63 39.83
CA GLY A 657 9.56 12.36 38.60
C GLY A 657 8.76 13.67 38.49
N ARG A 658 9.30 14.63 37.77
CA ARG A 658 8.60 15.90 37.45
C ARG A 658 8.62 16.13 35.95
N SER A 659 7.45 16.45 35.38
CA SER A 659 7.32 16.60 33.95
C SER A 659 8.20 17.72 33.38
N ALA A 660 8.84 17.39 32.28
CA ALA A 660 9.62 18.31 31.48
C ALA A 660 8.89 18.76 30.22
N PHE A 661 7.59 18.51 30.16
CA PHE A 661 6.74 18.91 29.03
C PHE A 661 6.89 20.40 28.71
N ARG A 662 7.15 20.71 27.45
CA ARG A 662 7.49 22.08 27.02
C ARG A 662 6.30 23.05 26.93
N GLY A 663 5.08 22.53 27.02
CA GLY A 663 3.85 23.30 26.89
C GLY A 663 3.25 23.30 25.50
N PHE A 664 1.93 23.42 25.44
CA PHE A 664 1.17 23.35 24.19
C PHE A 664 1.54 24.47 23.20
N ASP A 665 1.72 25.69 23.69
CA ASP A 665 2.03 26.87 22.86
C ASP A 665 3.41 26.76 22.19
N VAL A 666 4.36 26.11 22.85
CA VAL A 666 5.68 25.84 22.27
C VAL A 666 5.56 24.87 21.12
N ILE A 667 4.79 23.80 21.29
CA ILE A 667 4.61 22.75 20.26
C ILE A 667 3.86 23.32 19.06
N GLU A 668 2.83 24.11 19.28
CA GLU A 668 2.06 24.72 18.18
C GLU A 668 2.90 25.63 17.31
N LYS A 669 3.86 26.36 17.90
CA LYS A 669 4.74 27.33 17.23
C LYS A 669 6.05 26.71 16.72
N LEU A 670 6.27 25.39 16.85
CA LEU A 670 7.47 24.75 16.34
C LEU A 670 7.63 24.98 14.84
N THR A 671 8.80 25.46 14.46
CA THR A 671 9.25 25.49 13.06
C THR A 671 10.45 24.58 12.88
N TYR A 672 10.56 23.97 11.75
CA TYR A 672 11.66 23.06 11.47
C TYR A 672 12.04 23.10 9.99
N ASN A 673 13.27 22.69 9.69
CA ASN A 673 13.78 22.53 8.34
C ASN A 673 14.42 21.15 8.20
N THR A 674 14.15 20.48 7.10
CA THR A 674 14.75 19.17 6.81
C THR A 674 15.73 19.30 5.66
N THR A 675 16.94 18.79 5.85
CA THR A 675 17.98 18.78 4.83
C THR A 675 18.42 17.35 4.54
N THR A 676 18.32 16.94 3.29
CA THR A 676 18.84 15.66 2.79
C THR A 676 19.64 15.97 1.52
N ALA A 677 20.97 16.01 1.64
CA ALA A 677 21.87 16.45 0.58
C ALA A 677 23.20 15.66 0.65
N LYS A 678 24.14 15.95 -0.24
CA LYS A 678 25.47 15.31 -0.22
C LYS A 678 26.20 15.56 1.11
N GLU A 679 25.99 16.68 1.73
CA GLU A 679 26.59 17.12 2.99
C GLU A 679 26.09 16.29 4.18
N THR A 680 24.89 15.69 4.06
CA THR A 680 24.33 14.86 5.13
C THR A 680 24.75 13.39 5.05
N ILE A 681 25.53 13.00 4.04
CA ILE A 681 26.05 11.62 3.93
C ILE A 681 26.98 11.32 5.10
N CYS A 682 26.75 10.20 5.76
CA CYS A 682 27.60 9.70 6.83
C CYS A 682 28.86 9.05 6.24
N ASN A 683 30.03 9.64 6.49
CA ASN A 683 31.31 9.16 5.98
C ASN A 683 32.13 8.34 7.01
N TRP A 684 31.50 7.88 8.10
CA TRP A 684 32.19 7.13 9.17
C TRP A 684 32.55 5.67 8.80
N CYS A 685 31.99 5.16 7.70
CA CYS A 685 32.29 3.81 7.19
C CYS A 685 31.90 3.69 5.70
N PRO A 686 32.33 2.61 4.99
CA PRO A 686 32.03 2.43 3.56
C PRO A 686 30.55 2.33 3.17
N VAL A 687 29.64 2.20 4.13
CA VAL A 687 28.18 2.14 3.85
C VAL A 687 27.67 3.49 3.33
N ASN A 688 28.29 4.61 3.74
CA ASN A 688 27.94 5.96 3.31
C ASN A 688 26.42 6.25 3.37
N CYS A 689 25.82 6.01 4.56
CA CYS A 689 24.39 6.19 4.76
C CYS A 689 23.95 7.61 4.42
N GLN A 690 22.91 7.73 3.61
CA GLN A 690 22.24 9.00 3.40
C GLN A 690 21.43 9.32 4.66
N ARG A 691 21.78 10.41 5.35
CA ARG A 691 21.08 10.89 6.54
C ARG A 691 20.21 12.09 6.18
N SER A 692 19.20 12.35 7.02
CA SER A 692 18.46 13.61 6.98
C SER A 692 18.70 14.37 8.29
N PHE A 693 18.96 15.65 8.18
CA PHE A 693 19.10 16.56 9.30
C PHE A 693 17.79 17.32 9.47
N ILE A 694 17.18 17.22 10.65
CA ILE A 694 15.98 17.94 11.01
C ILE A 694 16.37 19.00 12.03
N ASP A 695 16.42 20.27 11.59
CA ASP A 695 16.74 21.42 12.41
C ASP A 695 15.43 22.03 12.94
N VAL A 696 15.23 21.99 14.25
CA VAL A 696 14.01 22.46 14.91
C VAL A 696 14.29 23.74 15.66
N ALA A 697 13.53 24.80 15.39
CA ALA A 697 13.60 26.04 16.15
C ALA A 697 12.81 25.89 17.45
N LEU A 698 13.49 26.08 18.58
CA LEU A 698 12.90 26.01 19.91
C LEU A 698 12.85 27.39 20.55
N PRO A 699 11.68 27.82 21.06
CA PRO A 699 11.61 29.07 21.83
C PRO A 699 12.46 28.98 23.09
N GLY A 700 13.45 29.87 23.24
CA GLY A 700 14.28 29.96 24.42
C GLY A 700 15.58 29.16 24.46
N GLY A 701 15.93 28.44 23.41
CA GLY A 701 17.27 27.93 23.06
C GLY A 701 18.13 27.31 24.15
N GLN A 702 17.58 26.47 25.05
CA GLN A 702 18.41 25.69 25.97
C GLN A 702 18.59 24.29 25.41
N GLY A 703 19.79 24.01 24.88
CA GLY A 703 20.20 22.69 24.42
C GLY A 703 20.16 21.65 25.54
N ARG A 704 19.71 20.44 25.24
CA ARG A 704 19.74 19.30 26.15
C ARG A 704 20.77 18.26 25.73
N GLU A 705 21.22 17.47 26.71
CA GLU A 705 22.33 16.48 26.62
C GLU A 705 22.27 15.45 25.51
N TRP A 706 21.14 15.22 24.87
CA TRP A 706 20.98 14.16 23.85
C TRP A 706 21.20 14.66 22.40
N SER A 707 21.14 15.97 22.15
CA SER A 707 21.56 16.57 20.85
C SER A 707 22.85 17.35 21.04
N LYS A 708 23.96 16.66 20.93
CA LYS A 708 25.29 17.26 21.10
C LYS A 708 25.80 17.94 19.83
N VAL A 709 24.92 18.52 19.03
CA VAL A 709 25.34 19.29 17.87
C VAL A 709 25.50 20.75 18.28
N PRO A 710 26.61 21.42 17.94
CA PRO A 710 26.79 22.84 18.22
C PRO A 710 25.73 23.62 17.45
N ILE A 711 24.83 24.24 18.16
CA ILE A 711 23.71 24.96 17.59
C ILE A 711 24.01 26.44 17.63
N SER A 712 23.81 27.12 16.53
CA SER A 712 23.55 28.56 16.56
C SER A 712 22.32 28.78 17.44
N LEU A 713 22.42 29.63 18.46
CA LEU A 713 21.40 29.93 19.45
C LEU A 713 19.96 29.79 18.93
N GLY A 714 19.21 28.82 19.48
CA GLY A 714 17.77 28.63 19.22
C GLY A 714 17.36 27.48 18.32
N TRP A 715 18.30 26.69 17.79
CA TRP A 715 17.99 25.53 16.94
C TRP A 715 18.53 24.23 17.55
N GLU A 716 17.80 23.14 17.38
CA GLU A 716 18.19 21.80 17.79
C GLU A 716 18.19 20.88 16.57
N ARG A 717 19.29 20.17 16.29
CA ARG A 717 19.39 19.25 15.16
C ARG A 717 19.15 17.81 15.60
N VAL A 718 18.27 17.15 14.89
CA VAL A 718 18.07 15.70 15.00
C VAL A 718 18.51 15.04 13.70
N ILE A 719 19.33 14.01 13.82
CA ILE A 719 19.83 13.24 12.67
C ILE A 719 19.04 11.94 12.57
N VAL A 720 18.42 11.71 11.42
CA VAL A 720 17.63 10.50 11.14
C VAL A 720 18.13 9.77 9.89
N ASN A 721 17.58 8.59 9.60
CA ASN A 721 17.96 7.73 8.48
C ASN A 721 19.40 7.19 8.55
N ASN A 722 19.95 7.05 9.74
CA ASN A 722 21.24 6.42 9.98
C ASN A 722 21.07 4.91 10.22
N SER A 723 22.05 4.13 9.73
CA SER A 723 22.04 2.66 9.90
C SER A 723 22.67 2.20 11.21
N CYS A 724 23.31 3.08 11.98
CA CYS A 724 23.95 2.74 13.25
C CYS A 724 24.19 4.00 14.11
N PRO A 725 24.42 3.85 15.42
CA PRO A 725 24.63 4.97 16.34
C PRO A 725 25.76 5.95 15.95
N LYS A 726 26.78 5.50 15.19
CA LYS A 726 27.83 6.40 14.69
C LYS A 726 27.32 7.48 13.73
N GLY A 727 26.21 7.21 13.05
CA GLY A 727 25.57 8.16 12.15
C GLY A 727 24.78 9.25 12.85
N LEU A 728 24.54 9.16 14.17
CA LEU A 728 23.81 10.16 14.95
C LEU A 728 24.63 11.41 15.28
N VAL A 729 25.94 11.42 14.98
CA VAL A 729 26.84 12.52 15.31
C VAL A 729 27.58 13.02 14.08
N GLU A 730 28.02 14.25 14.14
CA GLU A 730 28.85 14.90 13.12
C GLU A 730 30.30 15.10 13.60
N ASP A 731 30.54 15.09 14.92
CA ASP A 731 31.88 15.26 15.48
C ASP A 731 32.68 13.93 15.52
N LEU A 732 33.95 14.00 15.10
CA LEU A 732 34.85 12.84 15.03
C LEU A 732 35.14 12.24 16.40
N ASN A 733 35.26 13.07 17.46
CA ASN A 733 35.60 12.57 18.79
C ASN A 733 34.40 11.88 19.42
N GLU A 734 33.20 12.42 19.24
CA GLU A 734 31.95 11.77 19.64
C GLU A 734 31.78 10.42 18.94
N MET A 735 32.04 10.36 17.63
CA MET A 735 32.00 9.12 16.88
C MET A 735 32.98 8.08 17.42
N LYS A 736 34.21 8.50 17.81
CA LYS A 736 35.20 7.61 18.41
C LYS A 736 34.71 7.04 19.76
N VAL A 737 34.06 7.86 20.59
CA VAL A 737 33.47 7.43 21.86
C VAL A 737 32.38 6.38 21.64
N ILE A 738 31.49 6.64 20.71
CA ILE A 738 30.41 5.70 20.31
C ILE A 738 31.01 4.39 19.79
N LYS A 739 32.04 4.47 18.93
CA LYS A 739 32.74 3.28 18.41
C LYS A 739 33.36 2.45 19.53
N ALA A 740 34.06 3.10 20.46
CA ALA A 740 34.66 2.42 21.60
C ALA A 740 33.58 1.75 22.50
N GLY A 741 32.46 2.42 22.71
CA GLY A 741 31.31 1.83 23.44
C GLY A 741 30.76 0.59 22.76
N ILE A 742 30.57 0.63 21.44
CA ILE A 742 30.10 -0.51 20.64
C ILE A 742 31.08 -1.67 20.73
N GLU A 743 32.39 -1.42 20.63
CA GLU A 743 33.43 -2.45 20.75
C GLU A 743 33.46 -3.04 22.14
N LYS A 744 33.40 -2.22 23.20
CA LYS A 744 33.30 -2.69 24.58
C LYS A 744 32.08 -3.61 24.78
N ASN A 745 30.92 -3.25 24.27
CA ASN A 745 29.70 -4.07 24.34
C ASN A 745 29.87 -5.40 23.58
N LYS A 746 30.48 -5.37 22.39
CA LYS A 746 30.76 -6.61 21.62
C LYS A 746 31.70 -7.57 22.39
N HIS A 747 32.68 -7.02 23.10
CA HIS A 747 33.55 -7.84 23.92
C HIS A 747 32.87 -8.40 25.18
N ALA A 748 32.00 -7.60 25.81
CA ALA A 748 31.24 -8.02 26.99
C ALA A 748 30.13 -9.04 26.64
N PHE A 749 29.52 -8.87 25.48
CA PHE A 749 28.39 -9.70 24.98
C PHE A 749 28.68 -10.14 23.53
N PRO A 750 29.58 -11.12 23.32
CA PRO A 750 29.97 -11.56 22.00
C PRO A 750 28.79 -12.23 21.28
N ASN A 751 28.70 -12.01 19.99
CA ASN A 751 27.66 -12.63 19.16
C ASN A 751 27.92 -14.13 19.06
N ILE A 752 26.92 -14.96 19.34
CA ILE A 752 27.00 -16.42 19.30
C ILE A 752 27.53 -16.92 17.95
N ALA A 753 27.10 -16.31 16.83
CA ALA A 753 27.59 -16.68 15.51
C ALA A 753 29.10 -16.42 15.33
N ASP A 754 29.62 -15.34 15.90
CA ASP A 754 31.06 -15.04 15.89
C ASP A 754 31.84 -16.01 16.81
N MET A 755 31.26 -16.37 17.94
CA MET A 755 31.85 -17.40 18.83
C MET A 755 31.93 -18.76 18.13
N VAL A 756 30.84 -19.20 17.51
CA VAL A 756 30.79 -20.46 16.75
C VAL A 756 31.80 -20.43 15.58
N ARG A 757 31.92 -19.30 14.88
CA ARG A 757 32.90 -19.15 13.80
C ARG A 757 34.33 -19.19 14.31
N GLN A 758 34.62 -18.52 15.41
CA GLN A 758 35.94 -18.53 16.03
C GLN A 758 36.34 -19.96 16.51
N GLU A 759 35.43 -20.67 17.17
CA GLU A 759 35.67 -22.06 17.60
C GLU A 759 35.72 -23.02 16.40
N GLY A 760 34.85 -22.89 15.41
CA GLY A 760 34.82 -23.76 14.23
C GLY A 760 36.05 -23.63 13.32
N PHE A 761 36.71 -22.46 13.34
CA PHE A 761 37.97 -22.23 12.60
C PHE A 761 39.22 -22.20 13.47
N ARG A 762 39.10 -22.55 14.75
CA ARG A 762 40.22 -22.68 15.63
C ARG A 762 41.17 -23.78 15.12
N ARG A 763 42.38 -23.41 14.71
CA ARG A 763 43.39 -24.39 14.35
C ARG A 763 43.80 -25.15 15.63
N VAL A 764 43.45 -26.40 15.71
CA VAL A 764 44.00 -27.32 16.68
C VAL A 764 45.43 -27.60 16.22
N THR A 765 46.42 -26.93 16.80
CA THR A 765 47.81 -27.33 16.69
C THR A 765 47.91 -28.63 17.48
N ALA A 766 48.08 -29.76 16.80
CA ALA A 766 48.46 -30.99 17.46
C ALA A 766 49.73 -30.69 18.24
N SER A 767 49.68 -30.77 19.58
CA SER A 767 50.87 -30.83 20.39
C SER A 767 51.59 -32.13 20.02
N ALA A 768 52.83 -31.99 19.52
CA ALA A 768 53.75 -33.10 19.28
C ALA A 768 54.02 -33.89 20.57
#